data_f8094652299ab4240043c8451f6c21ab
#
_entry.id   f8094652299ab4240043c8451f6c21ab
#
_cell.length_a   1.000
_cell.length_b   1.000
_cell.length_c   1.000
_cell.angle_alpha   90.00
_cell.angle_beta   90.00
_cell.angle_gamma   90.00
#
_symmetry.space_group_name_H-M   'P 1'
#
loop_
_entity.id
_entity.type
_entity.pdbx_description
1 polymer ?
#
loop_
_entity_poly.entity_id
_entity_poly.type
_entity_poly.pdbx_seq_one_letter_code
_entity_poly.pdbx_strand_id
1 'polypeptide(L)'
;QSAEINQIRQSPMAVTVVDGAKLRGRSSSIEEILTRTSGIKVRKSGGLGSASRISVHGLEGKRVAVYIDGFPLNSPDGSFDINDIPIDVIKYIEVYKGIVPAEYGGDGLGGAINIVTREDECDLVGFTQELASFGTVKTLVSGQKLFSRPGVLFNVAFFKNKSKNDYMMSWPVFETNLPASAYRKVKRRNDYYEANFYHVGLGFRKLYFDKFDLECAFYKNEKGIQALNFDARHAYTKGINIMPNIVLEKRDFLVKGLDMKYTIVTPIIRSNMIDTATTRRQWDGTVTQAVGETDDNLFNESHNRQFEVRSKFNLKYTRGRHILNLNDQYAYSAYTPKDERMKGYLGFDPSAYPSRMTANNIGLSHLFVSDNRRLQNSLTISIYYLNSKIYRTSDALVKEAVTDELAPKQTRVERSYYGFSEGFRYELWKEVRAKLSFSHNVRIPDTGELFGNGISIKPSVNLQPEVGNNLNLGFIVDRRGLCGLMRVQWETNFYYMMMKNMIRLFPADTHSIYTNLGKTRTIGMDTDVKVDVTRNVYLYFNLTLQDIRDRQRWFNDEQGTSNPTYNKHVPNIPAFYYNYGMEYHAEGLIGRRELSRVYIDVSHVGEFDWGWQMSTLTEERRKWRIPSNDIFTIGLQQSLWHNNMSLSFELENVFNRENYMEFKMPLPGRTLKAKLRFNLFSDKLSGGAMSL
;
A
#
# COMPACT_ATOMS: atom_id res chain seq x y z
N GLN A 1 -20.73 -12.75 2.35
CA GLN A 1 -19.73 -11.70 2.66
C GLN A 1 -19.62 -11.42 4.15
N SER A 2 -20.72 -11.13 4.88
CA SER A 2 -20.66 -10.85 6.32
C SER A 2 -20.19 -12.05 7.17
N ALA A 3 -20.56 -13.29 6.81
CA ALA A 3 -20.08 -14.50 7.48
C ALA A 3 -18.58 -14.72 7.27
N GLU A 4 -18.10 -14.52 6.07
CA GLU A 4 -16.68 -14.62 5.69
C GLU A 4 -15.84 -13.56 6.41
N ILE A 5 -16.27 -12.30 6.40
CA ILE A 5 -15.63 -11.20 7.15
C ILE A 5 -15.55 -11.54 8.65
N ASN A 6 -16.63 -12.04 9.23
CA ASN A 6 -16.64 -12.45 10.64
C ASN A 6 -15.68 -13.61 10.92
N GLN A 7 -15.54 -14.56 10.00
CA GLN A 7 -14.57 -15.65 10.12
C GLN A 7 -13.12 -15.12 10.10
N ILE A 8 -12.78 -14.20 9.22
CA ILE A 8 -11.45 -13.58 9.14
C ILE A 8 -11.16 -12.81 10.43
N ARG A 9 -12.09 -11.98 10.91
CA ARG A 9 -11.95 -11.23 12.18
C ARG A 9 -11.76 -12.15 13.39
N GLN A 10 -12.29 -13.36 13.33
CA GLN A 10 -12.14 -14.37 14.37
C GLN A 10 -10.84 -15.18 14.28
N SER A 11 -9.97 -14.92 13.30
CA SER A 11 -8.65 -15.59 13.23
C SER A 11 -7.79 -15.28 14.46
N PRO A 12 -6.80 -16.11 14.80
CA PRO A 12 -5.87 -15.83 15.90
C PRO A 12 -5.01 -14.60 15.71
N MET A 13 -4.90 -14.11 14.50
CA MET A 13 -4.06 -12.96 14.14
C MET A 13 -4.78 -11.64 14.42
N ALA A 14 -4.01 -10.57 14.65
CA ALA A 14 -4.55 -9.22 14.72
C ALA A 14 -4.90 -8.76 13.29
N VAL A 15 -6.19 -8.80 12.94
CA VAL A 15 -6.69 -8.42 11.62
C VAL A 15 -7.90 -7.51 11.73
N THR A 16 -7.88 -6.43 10.98
CA THR A 16 -9.04 -5.55 10.77
C THR A 16 -9.57 -5.77 9.36
N VAL A 17 -10.88 -5.92 9.20
CA VAL A 17 -11.51 -6.11 7.90
C VAL A 17 -12.42 -4.95 7.59
N VAL A 18 -12.21 -4.32 6.44
CA VAL A 18 -13.06 -3.24 5.92
C VAL A 18 -14.00 -3.84 4.88
N ASP A 19 -15.29 -3.75 5.14
CA ASP A 19 -16.32 -4.31 4.25
C ASP A 19 -16.53 -3.42 3.02
N GLY A 20 -16.25 -3.95 1.83
CA GLY A 20 -16.44 -3.25 0.55
C GLY A 20 -17.90 -2.87 0.27
N ALA A 21 -18.87 -3.60 0.82
CA ALA A 21 -20.28 -3.25 0.67
C ALA A 21 -20.60 -1.89 1.29
N LYS A 22 -19.94 -1.54 2.41
CA LYS A 22 -20.09 -0.24 3.07
C LYS A 22 -19.40 0.90 2.32
N LEU A 23 -18.46 0.58 1.44
CA LEU A 23 -17.70 1.56 0.66
C LEU A 23 -18.37 1.91 -0.68
N ARG A 24 -19.23 1.04 -1.18
CA ARG A 24 -19.86 1.22 -2.50
C ARG A 24 -20.61 2.54 -2.58
N GLY A 25 -20.35 3.24 -3.66
CA GLY A 25 -20.96 4.54 -3.91
C GLY A 25 -20.32 5.71 -3.16
N ARG A 26 -19.38 5.51 -2.23
CA ARG A 26 -18.56 6.60 -1.70
C ARG A 26 -17.53 7.04 -2.74
N SER A 27 -17.10 8.29 -2.65
CA SER A 27 -16.02 8.84 -3.50
C SER A 27 -14.65 8.75 -2.83
N SER A 28 -14.55 8.05 -1.71
CA SER A 28 -13.27 7.87 -0.99
C SER A 28 -12.30 7.01 -1.78
N SER A 29 -11.01 7.33 -1.71
CA SER A 29 -9.93 6.48 -2.26
C SER A 29 -9.59 5.35 -1.28
N ILE A 30 -8.84 4.34 -1.75
CA ILE A 30 -8.35 3.26 -0.88
C ILE A 30 -7.46 3.83 0.23
N GLU A 31 -6.59 4.79 -0.08
CA GLU A 31 -5.75 5.45 0.93
C GLU A 31 -6.55 6.16 2.02
N GLU A 32 -7.63 6.84 1.65
CA GLU A 32 -8.53 7.48 2.62
C GLU A 32 -9.20 6.44 3.51
N ILE A 33 -9.62 5.31 2.95
CA ILE A 33 -10.20 4.19 3.70
C ILE A 33 -9.18 3.59 4.66
N LEU A 34 -7.96 3.34 4.19
CA LEU A 34 -6.87 2.83 5.02
C LEU A 34 -6.49 3.82 6.12
N THR A 35 -6.43 5.12 5.84
CA THR A 35 -6.16 6.14 6.84
C THR A 35 -7.21 6.14 7.98
N ARG A 36 -8.46 5.77 7.68
CA ARG A 36 -9.55 5.63 8.66
C ARG A 36 -9.58 4.26 9.35
N THR A 37 -8.55 3.45 9.17
CA THR A 37 -8.42 2.11 9.79
C THR A 37 -7.40 2.18 10.92
N SER A 38 -7.73 1.64 12.09
CA SER A 38 -6.84 1.67 13.26
C SER A 38 -5.51 0.95 12.98
N GLY A 39 -4.41 1.49 13.53
CA GLY A 39 -3.07 0.94 13.35
C GLY A 39 -2.43 1.24 11.99
N ILE A 40 -3.16 1.92 11.09
CA ILE A 40 -2.66 2.31 9.77
C ILE A 40 -2.52 3.82 9.66
N LYS A 41 -1.45 4.25 9.04
CA LYS A 41 -1.25 5.62 8.58
C LYS A 41 -0.80 5.61 7.12
N VAL A 42 -1.47 6.40 6.30
CA VAL A 42 -1.02 6.66 4.93
C VAL A 42 -0.46 8.07 4.88
N ARG A 43 0.78 8.18 4.47
CA ARG A 43 1.50 9.43 4.28
C ARG A 43 1.54 9.75 2.79
N LYS A 44 0.97 10.89 2.39
CA LYS A 44 0.87 11.33 0.99
C LYS A 44 1.82 12.50 0.74
N SER A 45 2.43 12.51 -0.43
CA SER A 45 3.30 13.61 -0.86
C SER A 45 2.62 14.63 -1.79
N GLY A 46 1.32 14.51 -2.01
CA GLY A 46 0.62 15.44 -2.91
C GLY A 46 -0.77 14.95 -3.35
N GLY A 47 -1.17 15.32 -4.55
CA GLY A 47 -2.42 14.92 -5.18
C GLY A 47 -2.41 13.50 -5.75
N LEU A 48 -3.37 13.19 -6.61
CA LEU A 48 -3.52 11.89 -7.24
C LEU A 48 -2.23 11.45 -7.98
N GLY A 49 -1.82 10.20 -7.79
CA GLY A 49 -0.60 9.62 -8.38
C GLY A 49 0.70 10.12 -7.74
N SER A 50 0.65 10.93 -6.68
CA SER A 50 1.84 11.28 -5.90
C SER A 50 2.20 10.11 -4.99
N ALA A 51 3.49 9.97 -4.67
CA ALA A 51 3.98 8.89 -3.83
C ALA A 51 3.23 8.85 -2.50
N SER A 52 2.80 7.66 -2.12
CA SER A 52 2.19 7.39 -0.83
C SER A 52 2.96 6.30 -0.09
N ARG A 53 3.02 6.42 1.23
CA ARG A 53 3.67 5.46 2.09
C ARG A 53 2.69 4.98 3.14
N ILE A 54 2.36 3.71 3.06
CA ILE A 54 1.48 3.05 4.02
C ILE A 54 2.35 2.56 5.17
N SER A 55 1.96 2.87 6.40
CA SER A 55 2.56 2.32 7.60
C SER A 55 1.54 1.51 8.40
N VAL A 56 2.00 0.41 8.96
CA VAL A 56 1.27 -0.40 9.93
C VAL A 56 2.13 -0.50 11.19
N HIS A 57 1.59 -0.14 12.35
CA HIS A 57 2.32 -0.09 13.60
C HIS A 57 3.66 0.70 13.52
N GLY A 58 3.66 1.78 12.71
CA GLY A 58 4.83 2.64 12.51
C GLY A 58 5.92 2.09 11.58
N LEU A 59 5.77 0.88 11.06
CA LEU A 59 6.62 0.37 9.99
C LEU A 59 6.00 0.72 8.64
N GLU A 60 6.75 1.41 7.80
CA GLU A 60 6.26 1.96 6.54
C GLU A 60 6.95 1.39 5.30
N GLY A 61 6.31 1.66 4.15
CA GLY A 61 6.84 1.35 2.83
C GLY A 61 6.90 -0.16 2.59
N LYS A 62 8.05 -0.66 2.17
CA LYS A 62 8.25 -2.07 1.79
C LYS A 62 8.11 -3.07 2.96
N ARG A 63 8.01 -2.60 4.21
CA ARG A 63 7.74 -3.42 5.40
C ARG A 63 6.26 -3.76 5.57
N VAL A 64 5.40 -3.10 4.81
CA VAL A 64 3.97 -3.41 4.71
C VAL A 64 3.73 -4.04 3.35
N ALA A 65 3.43 -5.31 3.32
CA ALA A 65 3.12 -6.01 2.09
C ALA A 65 1.71 -5.67 1.61
N VAL A 66 1.55 -5.35 0.34
CA VAL A 66 0.24 -5.06 -0.27
C VAL A 66 -0.07 -6.12 -1.31
N TYR A 67 -1.27 -6.70 -1.22
CA TYR A 67 -1.74 -7.77 -2.10
C TYR A 67 -3.06 -7.39 -2.76
N ILE A 68 -3.30 -7.93 -3.95
CA ILE A 68 -4.60 -8.02 -4.60
C ILE A 68 -4.90 -9.50 -4.78
N ASP A 69 -6.04 -9.95 -4.22
CA ASP A 69 -6.48 -11.35 -4.25
C ASP A 69 -5.39 -12.34 -3.78
N GLY A 70 -4.60 -11.88 -2.79
CA GLY A 70 -3.48 -12.63 -2.23
C GLY A 70 -2.22 -12.65 -3.09
N PHE A 71 -2.15 -11.88 -4.17
CA PHE A 71 -0.98 -11.74 -5.01
C PHE A 71 -0.24 -10.42 -4.74
N PRO A 72 1.10 -10.41 -4.55
CA PRO A 72 1.86 -9.21 -4.21
C PRO A 72 1.74 -8.11 -5.27
N LEU A 73 1.33 -6.91 -4.84
CA LEU A 73 1.20 -5.73 -5.72
C LEU A 73 2.53 -4.99 -5.91
N ASN A 74 3.54 -5.29 -5.11
CA ASN A 74 4.79 -4.53 -5.08
C ASN A 74 5.45 -4.49 -6.46
N SER A 75 5.34 -3.34 -7.11
CA SER A 75 6.17 -2.99 -8.25
C SER A 75 7.46 -2.36 -7.74
N PRO A 76 8.65 -2.86 -8.12
CA PRO A 76 9.93 -2.33 -7.64
C PRO A 76 10.17 -0.86 -7.98
N ASP A 77 9.56 -0.40 -9.06
CA ASP A 77 9.66 0.98 -9.56
C ASP A 77 8.51 1.89 -9.12
N GLY A 78 7.57 1.38 -8.28
CA GLY A 78 6.41 2.14 -7.82
C GLY A 78 5.42 2.50 -8.94
N SER A 79 5.45 1.77 -10.06
CA SER A 79 4.65 2.10 -11.26
C SER A 79 3.15 1.92 -11.08
N PHE A 80 2.69 1.15 -10.09
CA PHE A 80 1.27 0.93 -9.81
C PHE A 80 0.85 1.61 -8.51
N ASP A 81 -0.14 2.50 -8.60
CA ASP A 81 -0.70 3.18 -7.44
C ASP A 81 -1.92 2.40 -6.90
N ILE A 82 -1.98 2.19 -5.59
CA ILE A 82 -3.11 1.53 -4.93
C ILE A 82 -4.44 2.27 -5.18
N ASN A 83 -4.40 3.57 -5.40
CA ASN A 83 -5.58 4.38 -5.74
C ASN A 83 -6.07 4.20 -7.18
N ASP A 84 -5.31 3.49 -8.01
CA ASP A 84 -5.76 3.09 -9.34
C ASP A 84 -6.71 1.89 -9.30
N ILE A 85 -6.90 1.28 -8.12
CA ILE A 85 -7.92 0.24 -7.92
C ILE A 85 -9.24 0.93 -7.56
N PRO A 86 -10.31 0.79 -8.38
CA PRO A 86 -11.60 1.37 -8.05
C PRO A 86 -12.20 0.70 -6.82
N ILE A 87 -12.69 1.48 -5.85
CA ILE A 87 -13.34 0.93 -4.65
C ILE A 87 -14.60 0.10 -4.96
N ASP A 88 -15.23 0.33 -6.10
CA ASP A 88 -16.45 -0.37 -6.51
C ASP A 88 -16.22 -1.84 -6.91
N VAL A 89 -14.96 -2.22 -7.21
CA VAL A 89 -14.59 -3.63 -7.48
C VAL A 89 -14.18 -4.38 -6.20
N ILE A 90 -14.04 -3.69 -5.07
CA ILE A 90 -13.58 -4.29 -3.82
C ILE A 90 -14.70 -5.07 -3.13
N LYS A 91 -14.40 -6.30 -2.73
CA LYS A 91 -15.25 -7.13 -1.87
C LYS A 91 -15.05 -6.79 -0.40
N TYR A 92 -13.80 -6.80 0.05
CA TYR A 92 -13.33 -6.34 1.35
C TYR A 92 -11.82 -6.08 1.32
N ILE A 93 -11.31 -5.36 2.33
CA ILE A 93 -9.87 -5.15 2.54
C ILE A 93 -9.52 -5.79 3.88
N GLU A 94 -8.52 -6.66 3.88
CA GLU A 94 -7.94 -7.26 5.08
C GLU A 94 -6.67 -6.49 5.47
N VAL A 95 -6.54 -6.14 6.73
CA VAL A 95 -5.36 -5.51 7.29
C VAL A 95 -4.82 -6.36 8.41
N TYR A 96 -3.77 -7.08 8.15
CA TYR A 96 -3.03 -7.86 9.12
C TYR A 96 -1.97 -7.01 9.79
N LYS A 97 -1.94 -7.02 11.12
CA LYS A 97 -1.08 -6.17 11.94
C LYS A 97 -0.03 -7.03 12.65
N GLY A 98 1.21 -6.92 12.21
CA GLY A 98 2.36 -7.64 12.78
C GLY A 98 2.55 -9.07 12.25
N ILE A 99 1.54 -9.93 12.28
CA ILE A 99 1.62 -11.30 11.74
C ILE A 99 0.85 -11.37 10.42
N VAL A 100 1.53 -11.88 9.40
CA VAL A 100 0.96 -12.12 8.08
C VAL A 100 0.69 -13.61 7.91
N PRO A 101 -0.51 -14.04 7.44
CA PRO A 101 -0.79 -15.43 7.15
C PRO A 101 0.21 -16.03 6.16
N ALA A 102 0.57 -17.32 6.35
CA ALA A 102 1.50 -18.01 5.46
C ALA A 102 1.08 -17.99 4.00
N GLU A 103 -0.23 -17.97 3.74
CA GLU A 103 -0.79 -17.89 2.39
C GLU A 103 -0.43 -16.60 1.64
N TYR A 104 -0.02 -15.53 2.35
CA TYR A 104 0.45 -14.28 1.75
C TYR A 104 1.97 -14.16 1.68
N GLY A 105 2.73 -15.14 2.17
CA GLY A 105 4.18 -15.23 2.03
C GLY A 105 5.02 -14.60 3.13
N GLY A 106 4.42 -13.88 4.07
CA GLY A 106 5.04 -13.55 5.36
C GLY A 106 6.25 -12.61 5.41
N ASP A 107 6.57 -11.87 4.34
CA ASP A 107 7.68 -10.91 4.30
C ASP A 107 7.30 -9.50 4.79
N GLY A 108 6.04 -9.27 5.12
CA GLY A 108 5.55 -8.02 5.70
C GLY A 108 5.87 -7.92 7.19
N LEU A 109 6.96 -7.25 7.58
CA LEU A 109 7.37 -7.11 8.98
C LEU A 109 6.40 -6.28 9.83
N GLY A 110 5.81 -5.23 9.26
CA GLY A 110 4.79 -4.40 9.89
C GLY A 110 3.40 -5.00 9.80
N GLY A 111 3.18 -5.83 8.79
CA GLY A 111 1.89 -6.42 8.47
C GLY A 111 1.62 -6.51 6.98
N ALA A 112 0.38 -6.81 6.63
CA ALA A 112 -0.04 -6.93 5.25
C ALA A 112 -1.43 -6.33 5.02
N ILE A 113 -1.65 -5.80 3.83
CA ILE A 113 -2.94 -5.33 3.34
C ILE A 113 -3.29 -6.19 2.14
N ASN A 114 -4.43 -6.89 2.20
CA ASN A 114 -4.93 -7.65 1.08
C ASN A 114 -6.25 -7.06 0.61
N ILE A 115 -6.27 -6.59 -0.63
CA ILE A 115 -7.45 -6.06 -1.30
C ILE A 115 -8.09 -7.23 -2.04
N VAL A 116 -9.23 -7.68 -1.54
CA VAL A 116 -9.98 -8.76 -2.16
C VAL A 116 -11.00 -8.19 -3.11
N THR A 117 -10.91 -8.57 -4.37
CA THR A 117 -11.84 -8.13 -5.41
C THR A 117 -13.09 -9.00 -5.45
N ARG A 118 -14.12 -8.49 -6.11
CA ARG A 118 -15.38 -9.22 -6.27
C ARG A 118 -15.25 -10.25 -7.39
N GLU A 119 -15.58 -11.48 -7.08
CA GLU A 119 -15.69 -12.56 -8.05
C GLU A 119 -17.19 -12.94 -8.21
N ASP A 120 -17.92 -12.11 -8.91
CA ASP A 120 -19.33 -12.40 -9.20
C ASP A 120 -19.40 -13.28 -10.48
N GLU A 121 -19.86 -14.51 -10.38
CA GLU A 121 -20.07 -15.40 -11.53
C GLU A 121 -21.44 -15.16 -12.17
N CYS A 122 -21.67 -13.94 -12.65
CA CYS A 122 -22.93 -13.53 -13.26
C CYS A 122 -22.70 -12.57 -14.42
N ASP A 123 -23.76 -12.35 -15.23
CA ASP A 123 -23.73 -11.29 -16.21
C ASP A 123 -23.74 -9.94 -15.50
N LEU A 124 -22.79 -9.09 -15.84
CA LEU A 124 -22.60 -7.78 -15.20
C LEU A 124 -22.25 -6.74 -16.26
N VAL A 125 -22.85 -5.55 -16.16
CA VAL A 125 -22.38 -4.34 -16.82
C VAL A 125 -22.26 -3.26 -15.76
N GLY A 126 -21.06 -2.68 -15.63
CA GLY A 126 -20.76 -1.63 -14.66
C GLY A 126 -20.20 -0.39 -15.34
N PHE A 127 -20.63 0.77 -14.87
CA PHE A 127 -20.09 2.07 -15.26
C PHE A 127 -19.98 2.96 -14.02
N THR A 128 -18.83 3.59 -13.85
CA THR A 128 -18.62 4.59 -12.81
C THR A 128 -17.89 5.78 -13.40
N GLN A 129 -18.40 6.98 -13.12
CA GLN A 129 -17.77 8.24 -13.48
C GLN A 129 -17.65 9.10 -12.24
N GLU A 130 -16.45 9.53 -11.91
CA GLU A 130 -16.17 10.50 -10.84
C GLU A 130 -15.49 11.73 -11.43
N LEU A 131 -16.00 12.89 -11.04
CA LEU A 131 -15.43 14.20 -11.33
C LEU A 131 -15.06 14.85 -10.00
N ALA A 132 -13.85 15.40 -9.92
CA ALA A 132 -13.42 16.10 -8.72
C ALA A 132 -12.61 17.35 -9.05
N SER A 133 -12.39 18.18 -8.01
CA SER A 133 -11.56 19.38 -8.09
C SER A 133 -10.19 19.09 -8.72
N PHE A 134 -9.52 20.12 -9.18
CA PHE A 134 -8.18 20.07 -9.78
C PHE A 134 -8.10 19.24 -11.07
N GLY A 135 -9.20 19.24 -11.84
CA GLY A 135 -9.30 18.52 -13.11
C GLY A 135 -9.25 17.01 -12.98
N THR A 136 -9.68 16.47 -11.83
CA THR A 136 -9.70 15.04 -11.57
C THR A 136 -10.90 14.38 -12.23
N VAL A 137 -10.63 13.32 -13.00
CA VAL A 137 -11.61 12.50 -13.69
C VAL A 137 -11.25 11.04 -13.49
N LYS A 138 -12.19 10.23 -12.97
CA LYS A 138 -12.02 8.79 -12.86
C LYS A 138 -13.17 8.10 -13.58
N THR A 139 -12.87 7.14 -14.43
CA THR A 139 -13.84 6.39 -15.23
C THR A 139 -13.58 4.90 -15.08
N LEU A 140 -14.60 4.12 -14.77
CA LEU A 140 -14.58 2.66 -14.78
C LEU A 140 -15.68 2.16 -15.69
N VAL A 141 -15.34 1.26 -16.60
CA VAL A 141 -16.27 0.49 -17.40
C VAL A 141 -15.93 -0.99 -17.20
N SER A 142 -16.89 -1.80 -16.88
CA SER A 142 -16.69 -3.24 -16.71
C SER A 142 -17.84 -4.02 -17.35
N GLY A 143 -17.51 -5.16 -17.95
CA GLY A 143 -18.47 -6.07 -18.53
C GLY A 143 -18.08 -7.50 -18.24
N GLN A 144 -19.06 -8.33 -17.92
CA GLN A 144 -18.85 -9.75 -17.67
C GLN A 144 -20.02 -10.55 -18.24
N LYS A 145 -19.71 -11.67 -18.89
CA LYS A 145 -20.69 -12.59 -19.45
C LYS A 145 -20.36 -14.02 -19.07
N LEU A 146 -21.31 -14.70 -18.44
CA LEU A 146 -21.23 -16.10 -18.11
C LEU A 146 -22.02 -16.95 -19.13
N PHE A 147 -21.32 -17.71 -19.91
CA PHE A 147 -21.90 -18.73 -20.81
C PHE A 147 -22.08 -20.03 -20.02
N SER A 148 -23.27 -20.25 -19.45
CA SER A 148 -23.53 -21.36 -18.52
C SER A 148 -23.33 -22.73 -19.14
N ARG A 149 -23.50 -22.86 -20.49
CA ARG A 149 -23.24 -24.05 -21.26
C ARG A 149 -22.08 -23.87 -22.17
N PRO A 150 -20.98 -23.64 -22.10
CA PRO A 150 -19.85 -24.50 -21.75
C PRO A 150 -19.20 -24.19 -20.39
N GLY A 151 -19.70 -23.25 -19.62
CA GLY A 151 -19.09 -22.84 -18.37
C GLY A 151 -17.91 -21.88 -18.59
N VAL A 152 -18.06 -20.97 -19.57
CA VAL A 152 -17.05 -19.99 -19.91
C VAL A 152 -17.47 -18.63 -19.37
N LEU A 153 -16.58 -17.99 -18.64
CA LEU A 153 -16.71 -16.62 -18.14
C LEU A 153 -15.82 -15.72 -18.98
N PHE A 154 -16.39 -14.71 -19.60
CA PHE A 154 -15.65 -13.65 -20.27
C PHE A 154 -15.79 -12.37 -19.46
N ASN A 155 -14.69 -11.70 -19.16
CA ASN A 155 -14.70 -10.41 -18.46
C ASN A 155 -13.77 -9.40 -19.14
N VAL A 156 -14.17 -8.14 -19.07
CA VAL A 156 -13.40 -6.99 -19.54
C VAL A 156 -13.56 -5.85 -18.55
N ALA A 157 -12.50 -5.11 -18.33
CA ALA A 157 -12.56 -3.87 -17.56
C ALA A 157 -11.63 -2.82 -18.18
N PHE A 158 -12.10 -1.59 -18.16
CA PHE A 158 -11.32 -0.40 -18.48
C PHE A 158 -11.43 0.57 -17.33
N PHE A 159 -10.30 1.09 -16.89
CA PHE A 159 -10.24 2.07 -15.83
C PHE A 159 -9.27 3.17 -16.21
N LYS A 160 -9.70 4.44 -16.02
CA LYS A 160 -8.90 5.63 -16.28
C LYS A 160 -8.96 6.57 -15.09
N ASN A 161 -7.79 6.97 -14.61
CA ASN A 161 -7.58 8.05 -13.66
C ASN A 161 -6.84 9.19 -14.33
N LYS A 162 -7.30 10.41 -14.13
CA LYS A 162 -6.63 11.61 -14.62
C LYS A 162 -6.81 12.74 -13.62
N SER A 163 -5.76 13.53 -13.38
CA SER A 163 -5.82 14.76 -12.60
C SER A 163 -4.78 15.75 -13.11
N LYS A 164 -5.08 17.04 -13.03
CA LYS A 164 -4.08 18.09 -13.23
C LYS A 164 -3.28 18.36 -11.97
N ASN A 165 -3.85 18.06 -10.79
CA ASN A 165 -3.27 18.37 -9.47
C ASN A 165 -2.79 19.82 -9.35
N ASP A 166 -3.49 20.76 -10.01
CA ASP A 166 -3.11 22.15 -10.14
C ASP A 166 -3.59 23.05 -8.99
N TYR A 167 -3.58 22.49 -7.77
CA TYR A 167 -3.98 23.22 -6.57
C TYR A 167 -2.96 24.28 -6.14
N MET A 168 -3.44 25.23 -5.32
CA MET A 168 -2.61 26.29 -4.77
C MET A 168 -1.87 25.80 -3.53
N MET A 169 -0.63 26.24 -3.36
CA MET A 169 0.18 25.99 -2.17
C MET A 169 0.85 27.28 -1.70
N SER A 170 1.20 27.38 -0.42
CA SER A 170 2.01 28.46 0.10
C SER A 170 3.48 28.22 -0.23
N TRP A 171 4.19 29.25 -0.64
CA TRP A 171 5.64 29.22 -0.85
C TRP A 171 6.27 30.50 -0.29
N PRO A 172 7.42 30.44 0.40
CA PRO A 172 8.16 29.25 0.82
C PRO A 172 7.40 28.40 1.87
N VAL A 173 7.73 27.13 1.95
CA VAL A 173 7.04 26.16 2.82
C VAL A 173 7.86 25.96 4.11
N PHE A 174 7.21 26.05 5.28
CA PHE A 174 7.80 25.81 6.61
C PHE A 174 8.95 26.76 7.03
N GLU A 175 9.12 27.89 6.41
CA GLU A 175 10.05 28.90 6.90
C GLU A 175 9.38 29.77 7.95
N THR A 176 9.68 29.57 9.23
CA THR A 176 8.97 30.19 10.35
C THR A 176 9.41 31.61 10.69
N ASN A 177 10.55 32.06 10.13
CA ASN A 177 11.16 33.37 10.47
C ASN A 177 10.95 34.44 9.42
N LEU A 178 10.16 34.17 8.39
CA LEU A 178 9.86 35.13 7.34
C LEU A 178 8.63 35.97 7.71
N PRO A 179 8.62 37.27 7.37
CA PRO A 179 7.44 38.09 7.54
C PRO A 179 6.28 37.56 6.66
N ALA A 180 5.05 37.77 7.08
CA ALA A 180 3.85 37.31 6.36
C ALA A 180 3.85 37.75 4.87
N SER A 181 4.45 38.89 4.54
CA SER A 181 4.60 39.42 3.19
C SER A 181 5.54 38.61 2.30
N ALA A 182 6.39 37.77 2.87
CA ALA A 182 7.29 36.89 2.10
C ALA A 182 6.59 35.63 1.60
N TYR A 183 5.43 35.27 2.16
CA TYR A 183 4.63 34.12 1.72
C TYR A 183 3.70 34.53 0.58
N ARG A 184 3.68 33.71 -0.46
CA ARG A 184 2.74 33.87 -1.56
C ARG A 184 2.08 32.54 -1.90
N LYS A 185 0.91 32.61 -2.48
CA LYS A 185 0.23 31.46 -3.07
C LYS A 185 0.75 31.23 -4.48
N VAL A 186 1.24 30.02 -4.73
CA VAL A 186 1.70 29.58 -6.04
C VAL A 186 0.87 28.38 -6.49
N LYS A 187 0.67 28.26 -7.78
CA LYS A 187 -0.07 27.17 -8.40
C LYS A 187 0.89 26.07 -8.83
N ARG A 188 0.62 24.81 -8.44
CA ARG A 188 1.33 23.65 -8.98
C ARG A 188 1.04 23.52 -10.48
N ARG A 189 2.04 23.23 -11.29
CA ARG A 189 1.90 23.25 -12.75
C ARG A 189 2.27 21.95 -13.42
N ASN A 190 3.22 21.20 -12.86
CA ASN A 190 3.74 19.97 -13.43
C ASN A 190 3.55 18.78 -12.48
N ASP A 191 2.34 18.67 -11.91
CA ASP A 191 1.96 17.59 -10.99
C ASP A 191 0.84 16.72 -11.55
N TYR A 192 0.62 16.79 -12.87
CA TYR A 192 -0.42 16.03 -13.56
C TYR A 192 -0.20 14.52 -13.40
N TYR A 193 -1.28 13.79 -13.45
CA TYR A 193 -1.30 12.34 -13.41
C TYR A 193 -2.31 11.80 -14.42
N GLU A 194 -1.94 10.75 -15.13
CA GLU A 194 -2.84 10.00 -15.98
C GLU A 194 -2.47 8.51 -15.91
N ALA A 195 -3.44 7.65 -15.55
CA ALA A 195 -3.29 6.21 -15.56
C ALA A 195 -4.44 5.57 -16.34
N ASN A 196 -4.12 4.56 -17.13
CA ASN A 196 -5.08 3.76 -17.88
C ASN A 196 -4.81 2.29 -17.63
N PHE A 197 -5.85 1.55 -17.29
CA PHE A 197 -5.81 0.13 -17.03
C PHE A 197 -6.82 -0.58 -17.91
N TYR A 198 -6.40 -1.62 -18.57
CA TYR A 198 -7.24 -2.49 -19.41
C TYR A 198 -7.07 -3.92 -18.93
N HIS A 199 -8.15 -4.62 -18.78
CA HIS A 199 -8.17 -6.01 -18.37
C HIS A 199 -9.06 -6.81 -19.28
N VAL A 200 -8.62 -8.01 -19.64
CA VAL A 200 -9.40 -9.01 -20.35
C VAL A 200 -9.15 -10.37 -19.71
N GLY A 201 -10.22 -11.13 -19.50
CA GLY A 201 -10.14 -12.45 -18.88
C GLY A 201 -11.08 -13.45 -19.54
N LEU A 202 -10.62 -14.70 -19.58
CA LEU A 202 -11.35 -15.88 -19.97
C LEU A 202 -11.27 -16.91 -18.86
N GLY A 203 -12.41 -17.25 -18.26
CA GLY A 203 -12.51 -18.23 -17.20
C GLY A 203 -13.25 -19.48 -17.65
N PHE A 204 -12.78 -20.64 -17.25
CA PHE A 204 -13.40 -21.95 -17.51
C PHE A 204 -13.79 -22.56 -16.18
N ARG A 205 -15.07 -23.02 -16.07
CA ARG A 205 -15.66 -23.51 -14.80
C ARG A 205 -16.08 -24.99 -14.87
N LYS A 206 -15.93 -25.64 -16.03
CA LYS A 206 -16.37 -27.03 -16.26
C LYS A 206 -15.27 -27.90 -16.85
N LEU A 207 -14.01 -27.56 -16.56
CA LEU A 207 -12.86 -28.41 -16.90
C LEU A 207 -12.48 -29.27 -15.69
N TYR A 208 -11.29 -29.90 -15.74
CA TYR A 208 -10.74 -30.64 -14.61
C TYR A 208 -10.59 -29.73 -13.36
N PHE A 209 -10.16 -28.48 -13.54
CA PHE A 209 -10.11 -27.47 -12.50
C PHE A 209 -11.50 -26.87 -12.26
N ASP A 210 -11.81 -26.54 -11.01
CA ASP A 210 -13.04 -25.84 -10.66
C ASP A 210 -13.00 -24.39 -11.15
N LYS A 211 -11.80 -23.81 -11.20
CA LYS A 211 -11.49 -22.50 -11.78
C LYS A 211 -10.21 -22.60 -12.61
N PHE A 212 -10.29 -22.19 -13.85
CA PHE A 212 -9.15 -21.98 -14.74
C PHE A 212 -9.35 -20.64 -15.44
N ASP A 213 -8.59 -19.64 -15.03
CA ASP A 213 -8.67 -18.29 -15.60
C ASP A 213 -7.38 -17.94 -16.33
N LEU A 214 -7.54 -17.40 -17.53
CA LEU A 214 -6.51 -16.79 -18.35
C LEU A 214 -6.81 -15.30 -18.44
N GLU A 215 -5.93 -14.48 -17.93
CA GLU A 215 -6.15 -13.04 -17.84
C GLU A 215 -4.95 -12.28 -18.37
N CYS A 216 -5.18 -11.09 -18.87
CA CYS A 216 -4.14 -10.16 -19.23
C CYS A 216 -4.55 -8.75 -18.82
N ALA A 217 -3.69 -8.10 -18.08
CA ALA A 217 -3.84 -6.69 -17.74
C ALA A 217 -2.76 -5.86 -18.45
N PHE A 218 -3.16 -4.72 -18.97
CA PHE A 218 -2.27 -3.69 -19.51
C PHE A 218 -2.46 -2.41 -18.69
N TYR A 219 -1.39 -1.92 -18.11
CA TYR A 219 -1.37 -0.71 -17.32
C TYR A 219 -0.36 0.28 -17.88
N LYS A 220 -0.78 1.53 -18.00
CA LYS A 220 0.07 2.65 -18.43
C LYS A 220 -0.21 3.84 -17.55
N ASN A 221 0.85 4.47 -17.03
CA ASN A 221 0.73 5.71 -16.28
C ASN A 221 1.74 6.76 -16.78
N GLU A 222 1.44 8.01 -16.47
CA GLU A 222 2.33 9.14 -16.68
C GLU A 222 2.12 10.16 -15.55
N LYS A 223 3.21 10.65 -14.96
CA LYS A 223 3.21 11.59 -13.85
C LYS A 223 4.19 12.71 -14.11
N GLY A 224 3.72 13.96 -14.08
CA GLY A 224 4.59 15.12 -14.04
C GLY A 224 5.33 15.20 -12.69
N ILE A 225 6.56 15.67 -12.71
CA ILE A 225 7.39 15.83 -11.52
C ILE A 225 7.40 17.31 -11.14
N GLN A 226 6.66 17.65 -10.09
CA GLN A 226 6.71 18.98 -9.50
C GLN A 226 7.82 19.02 -8.47
N ALA A 227 8.93 19.71 -8.77
CA ALA A 227 10.01 19.91 -7.81
C ALA A 227 9.54 20.73 -6.59
N LEU A 228 10.19 20.54 -5.44
CA LEU A 228 9.87 21.27 -4.21
C LEU A 228 10.34 22.70 -4.24
N ASN A 229 11.59 22.88 -4.63
CA ASN A 229 12.27 24.18 -4.58
C ASN A 229 12.13 24.96 -5.89
N PHE A 230 11.67 24.31 -6.96
CA PHE A 230 11.64 24.87 -8.31
C PHE A 230 10.30 24.67 -8.99
N ASP A 231 9.95 25.61 -9.90
CA ASP A 231 8.78 25.52 -10.78
C ASP A 231 9.13 24.64 -12.00
N ALA A 232 9.30 23.33 -11.78
CA ALA A 232 9.53 22.37 -12.86
C ALA A 232 8.32 22.28 -13.77
N ARG A 233 8.54 22.09 -15.09
CA ARG A 233 7.47 22.13 -16.10
C ARG A 233 7.48 21.00 -17.11
N HIS A 234 8.59 20.30 -17.28
CA HIS A 234 8.81 19.33 -18.35
C HIS A 234 9.20 17.95 -17.86
N ALA A 235 9.73 17.86 -16.63
CA ALA A 235 10.14 16.58 -16.05
C ALA A 235 8.93 15.68 -15.78
N TYR A 236 9.04 14.40 -16.15
CA TYR A 236 7.97 13.42 -15.94
C TYR A 236 8.49 12.00 -15.81
N THR A 237 7.66 11.14 -15.23
CA THR A 237 7.83 9.68 -15.24
C THR A 237 6.72 9.04 -16.08
N LYS A 238 7.04 7.89 -16.69
CA LYS A 238 6.09 7.09 -17.45
C LYS A 238 6.33 5.62 -17.23
N GLY A 239 5.26 4.88 -16.93
CA GLY A 239 5.28 3.44 -16.74
C GLY A 239 4.39 2.72 -17.75
N ILE A 240 4.81 1.54 -18.19
CA ILE A 240 4.00 0.58 -18.95
C ILE A 240 4.22 -0.79 -18.32
N ASN A 241 3.14 -1.49 -18.01
CA ASN A 241 3.19 -2.82 -17.45
C ASN A 241 2.19 -3.74 -18.17
N ILE A 242 2.64 -4.88 -18.66
CA ILE A 242 1.81 -5.92 -19.26
C ILE A 242 1.89 -7.13 -18.33
N MET A 243 0.76 -7.63 -17.88
CA MET A 243 0.66 -8.66 -16.84
C MET A 243 -0.23 -9.83 -17.29
N PRO A 244 0.29 -10.76 -18.07
CA PRO A 244 -0.40 -12.04 -18.30
C PRO A 244 -0.47 -12.81 -16.98
N ASN A 245 -1.61 -13.43 -16.73
CA ASN A 245 -1.92 -14.14 -15.50
C ASN A 245 -2.67 -15.45 -15.78
N ILE A 246 -2.34 -16.50 -15.02
CA ILE A 246 -3.05 -17.79 -15.02
C ILE A 246 -3.41 -18.12 -13.58
N VAL A 247 -4.69 -18.45 -13.35
CA VAL A 247 -5.18 -18.91 -12.05
C VAL A 247 -5.82 -20.29 -12.21
N LEU A 248 -5.39 -21.23 -11.38
CA LEU A 248 -5.93 -22.58 -11.31
C LEU A 248 -6.38 -22.86 -9.88
N GLU A 249 -7.62 -23.33 -9.72
CA GLU A 249 -8.13 -23.78 -8.42
C GLU A 249 -8.79 -25.14 -8.57
N LYS A 250 -8.56 -26.03 -7.61
CA LYS A 250 -9.15 -27.35 -7.53
C LYS A 250 -9.48 -27.72 -6.10
N ARG A 251 -10.74 -27.96 -5.80
CA ARG A 251 -11.17 -28.53 -4.53
C ARG A 251 -11.01 -30.05 -4.56
N ASP A 252 -10.77 -30.63 -3.39
CA ASP A 252 -10.55 -32.06 -3.25
C ASP A 252 -9.50 -32.60 -4.27
N PHE A 253 -8.40 -31.84 -4.47
CA PHE A 253 -7.31 -32.20 -5.35
C PHE A 253 -6.61 -33.45 -4.83
N LEU A 254 -6.57 -34.52 -5.62
CA LEU A 254 -6.02 -35.86 -5.29
C LEU A 254 -6.76 -36.58 -4.16
N VAL A 255 -7.04 -35.92 -3.04
CA VAL A 255 -7.74 -36.49 -1.89
C VAL A 255 -8.78 -35.52 -1.32
N LYS A 256 -9.83 -36.05 -0.71
CA LYS A 256 -10.89 -35.23 -0.11
C LYS A 256 -10.34 -34.32 0.99
N GLY A 257 -10.71 -33.03 0.94
CA GLY A 257 -10.29 -32.01 1.88
C GLY A 257 -8.94 -31.35 1.55
N LEU A 258 -8.29 -31.76 0.44
CA LEU A 258 -7.08 -31.09 -0.08
C LEU A 258 -7.47 -30.14 -1.20
N ASP A 259 -7.42 -28.85 -0.96
CA ASP A 259 -7.65 -27.81 -1.94
C ASP A 259 -6.32 -27.29 -2.49
N MET A 260 -6.28 -27.02 -3.80
CA MET A 260 -5.12 -26.51 -4.50
C MET A 260 -5.47 -25.19 -5.18
N LYS A 261 -4.58 -24.19 -5.04
CA LYS A 261 -4.59 -22.95 -5.83
C LYS A 261 -3.19 -22.68 -6.39
N TYR A 262 -3.12 -22.41 -7.67
CA TYR A 262 -1.90 -22.01 -8.35
C TYR A 262 -2.14 -20.74 -9.14
N THR A 263 -1.28 -19.76 -8.96
CA THR A 263 -1.32 -18.48 -9.69
C THR A 263 0.07 -18.19 -10.24
N ILE A 264 0.16 -17.81 -11.50
CA ILE A 264 1.39 -17.33 -12.13
C ILE A 264 1.10 -16.03 -12.87
N VAL A 265 1.94 -15.02 -12.63
CA VAL A 265 1.90 -13.72 -13.30
C VAL A 265 3.28 -13.40 -13.85
N THR A 266 3.34 -12.89 -15.08
CA THR A 266 4.60 -12.54 -15.76
C THR A 266 4.62 -11.06 -16.14
N PRO A 267 4.87 -10.13 -15.20
CA PRO A 267 4.96 -8.71 -15.50
C PRO A 267 6.10 -8.36 -16.44
N ILE A 268 5.81 -7.57 -17.47
CA ILE A 268 6.76 -6.96 -18.39
C ILE A 268 6.65 -5.46 -18.22
N ILE A 269 7.65 -4.87 -17.56
CA ILE A 269 7.61 -3.49 -17.08
C ILE A 269 8.60 -2.65 -17.90
N ARG A 270 8.17 -1.46 -18.27
CA ARG A 270 9.02 -0.38 -18.80
C ARG A 270 8.79 0.85 -17.97
N SER A 271 9.84 1.43 -17.44
CA SER A 271 9.79 2.67 -16.67
C SER A 271 10.76 3.69 -17.25
N ASN A 272 10.25 4.89 -17.49
CA ASN A 272 11.02 6.01 -18.01
C ASN A 272 10.95 7.16 -17.01
N MET A 273 12.06 7.84 -16.81
CA MET A 273 12.13 9.12 -16.14
C MET A 273 12.88 10.09 -17.05
N ILE A 274 12.28 11.22 -17.33
CA ILE A 274 12.81 12.21 -18.27
C ILE A 274 12.90 13.56 -17.57
N ASP A 275 14.12 14.08 -17.46
CA ASP A 275 14.45 15.43 -17.04
C ASP A 275 15.70 15.88 -17.81
N THR A 276 15.48 16.49 -18.95
CA THR A 276 16.55 16.92 -19.88
C THR A 276 16.67 18.43 -19.97
N ALA A 277 16.07 19.15 -19.03
CA ALA A 277 16.08 20.61 -19.02
C ALA A 277 17.51 21.13 -18.76
N THR A 278 17.89 22.16 -19.50
CA THR A 278 19.17 22.89 -19.33
C THR A 278 19.03 24.15 -18.51
N THR A 279 17.80 24.50 -18.13
CA THR A 279 17.47 25.64 -17.28
C THR A 279 16.53 25.23 -16.17
N ARG A 280 16.59 25.93 -15.06
CA ARG A 280 15.74 25.74 -13.88
C ARG A 280 15.04 27.04 -13.55
N ARG A 281 13.74 26.95 -13.27
CA ARG A 281 12.91 28.11 -12.92
C ARG A 281 12.63 28.14 -11.43
N GLN A 282 12.90 29.27 -10.81
CA GLN A 282 12.48 29.56 -9.43
C GLN A 282 10.97 29.86 -9.39
N TRP A 283 10.35 29.73 -8.22
CA TRP A 283 8.95 30.11 -8.02
C TRP A 283 8.67 31.62 -8.19
N ASP A 284 9.71 32.46 -8.17
CA ASP A 284 9.62 33.91 -8.48
C ASP A 284 9.67 34.22 -9.99
N GLY A 285 9.89 33.19 -10.81
CA GLY A 285 10.00 33.29 -12.24
C GLY A 285 11.44 33.45 -12.75
N THR A 286 12.43 33.63 -11.88
CA THR A 286 13.85 33.67 -12.24
C THR A 286 14.29 32.37 -12.90
N VAL A 287 15.02 32.44 -13.99
CA VAL A 287 15.54 31.28 -14.71
C VAL A 287 17.05 31.26 -14.62
N THR A 288 17.61 30.13 -14.27
CA THR A 288 19.06 29.90 -14.17
C THR A 288 19.47 28.70 -15.00
N GLN A 289 20.73 28.66 -15.44
CA GLN A 289 21.31 27.47 -16.08
C GLN A 289 21.37 26.33 -15.04
N ALA A 290 21.02 25.14 -15.44
CA ALA A 290 20.99 23.97 -14.57
C ALA A 290 21.16 22.67 -15.37
N VAL A 291 21.34 21.58 -14.63
CA VAL A 291 21.35 20.21 -15.13
C VAL A 291 20.09 19.53 -14.59
N GLY A 292 19.07 19.45 -15.44
CA GLY A 292 17.72 19.07 -15.01
C GLY A 292 16.98 20.21 -14.30
N GLU A 293 15.66 20.12 -14.24
CA GLU A 293 14.79 21.10 -13.57
C GLU A 293 14.24 20.62 -12.23
N THR A 294 14.49 19.35 -11.86
CA THR A 294 14.09 18.77 -10.60
C THR A 294 15.12 19.03 -9.49
N ASP A 295 14.79 18.65 -8.26
CA ASP A 295 15.66 18.84 -7.09
C ASP A 295 16.91 17.95 -7.14
N ASP A 296 16.93 16.89 -7.96
CA ASP A 296 18.04 15.92 -8.07
C ASP A 296 19.30 16.51 -8.72
N ASN A 297 19.17 17.62 -9.43
CA ASN A 297 20.27 18.31 -10.09
C ASN A 297 21.06 17.42 -11.07
N LEU A 298 20.36 16.56 -11.77
CA LEU A 298 20.90 15.60 -12.73
C LEU A 298 20.02 15.54 -13.99
N PHE A 299 20.65 15.43 -15.16
CA PHE A 299 19.94 15.01 -16.36
C PHE A 299 19.49 13.55 -16.20
N ASN A 300 18.26 13.28 -16.59
CA ASN A 300 17.69 11.96 -16.53
C ASN A 300 16.96 11.64 -17.84
N GLU A 301 17.38 10.61 -18.52
CA GLU A 301 16.76 10.09 -19.75
C GLU A 301 16.74 8.55 -19.68
N SER A 302 16.13 8.04 -18.60
CA SER A 302 16.12 6.60 -18.36
C SER A 302 14.98 5.89 -19.07
N HIS A 303 15.28 4.71 -19.62
CA HIS A 303 14.37 3.79 -20.29
C HIS A 303 14.56 2.37 -19.78
N ASN A 304 14.26 2.17 -18.50
CA ASN A 304 14.50 0.90 -17.82
C ASN A 304 13.51 -0.17 -18.26
N ARG A 305 13.98 -1.43 -18.27
CA ARG A 305 13.16 -2.61 -18.54
C ARG A 305 13.29 -3.61 -17.41
N GLN A 306 12.17 -4.18 -17.04
CA GLN A 306 12.12 -5.24 -16.05
C GLN A 306 11.20 -6.35 -16.53
N PHE A 307 11.67 -7.59 -16.41
CA PHE A 307 10.90 -8.79 -16.66
C PHE A 307 10.80 -9.57 -15.35
N GLU A 308 9.61 -10.01 -15.01
CA GLU A 308 9.39 -10.81 -13.82
C GLU A 308 8.57 -12.06 -14.13
N VAL A 309 8.83 -13.10 -13.35
CA VAL A 309 7.97 -14.27 -13.23
C VAL A 309 7.67 -14.43 -11.75
N ARG A 310 6.41 -14.38 -11.39
CA ARG A 310 5.94 -14.61 -10.02
C ARG A 310 4.94 -15.75 -10.02
N SER A 311 5.18 -16.77 -9.22
CA SER A 311 4.23 -17.85 -9.03
C SER A 311 3.93 -18.07 -7.57
N LYS A 312 2.70 -18.48 -7.31
CA LYS A 312 2.21 -18.82 -5.99
C LYS A 312 1.47 -20.14 -6.05
N PHE A 313 1.98 -21.12 -5.33
CA PHE A 313 1.37 -22.43 -5.18
C PHE A 313 0.88 -22.61 -3.75
N ASN A 314 -0.37 -22.96 -3.56
CA ASN A 314 -0.98 -23.15 -2.26
C ASN A 314 -1.70 -24.48 -2.21
N LEU A 315 -1.41 -25.27 -1.18
CA LEU A 315 -2.13 -26.50 -0.82
C LEU A 315 -2.71 -26.36 0.57
N LYS A 316 -4.02 -26.52 0.70
CA LYS A 316 -4.75 -26.44 1.95
C LYS A 316 -5.44 -27.76 2.24
N TYR A 317 -5.00 -28.47 3.28
CA TYR A 317 -5.61 -29.71 3.71
C TYR A 317 -6.43 -29.53 4.97
N THR A 318 -7.72 -29.81 4.88
CA THR A 318 -8.67 -29.67 6.00
C THR A 318 -9.12 -31.06 6.46
N ARG A 319 -8.84 -31.40 7.72
CA ARG A 319 -9.28 -32.66 8.35
C ARG A 319 -9.72 -32.42 9.79
N GLY A 320 -11.02 -32.46 10.01
CA GLY A 320 -11.60 -32.27 11.36
C GLY A 320 -11.25 -30.89 11.95
N ARG A 321 -10.45 -30.89 12.99
CA ARG A 321 -10.03 -29.68 13.74
C ARG A 321 -8.75 -29.04 13.21
N HIS A 322 -8.11 -29.68 12.25
CA HIS A 322 -6.78 -29.30 11.76
C HIS A 322 -6.87 -28.82 10.33
N ILE A 323 -6.24 -27.70 10.07
CA ILE A 323 -6.04 -27.17 8.73
C ILE A 323 -4.53 -27.00 8.55
N LEU A 324 -3.96 -27.72 7.59
CA LEU A 324 -2.58 -27.58 7.16
C LEU A 324 -2.57 -26.77 5.86
N ASN A 325 -1.65 -25.81 5.77
CA ASN A 325 -1.50 -25.00 4.58
C ASN A 325 -0.01 -24.94 4.22
N LEU A 326 0.32 -25.42 3.03
CA LEU A 326 1.63 -25.26 2.41
C LEU A 326 1.53 -24.20 1.32
N ASN A 327 2.38 -23.20 1.42
CA ASN A 327 2.45 -22.10 0.45
C ASN A 327 3.88 -21.99 -0.08
N ASP A 328 4.03 -21.89 -1.40
CA ASP A 328 5.29 -21.64 -2.06
C ASP A 328 5.13 -20.42 -2.96
N GLN A 329 5.95 -19.38 -2.73
CA GLN A 329 6.00 -18.18 -3.53
C GLN A 329 7.37 -18.05 -4.16
N TYR A 330 7.40 -18.13 -5.47
CA TYR A 330 8.59 -17.96 -6.28
C TYR A 330 8.54 -16.64 -7.03
N ALA A 331 9.64 -15.91 -7.04
CA ALA A 331 9.81 -14.68 -7.80
C ALA A 331 11.16 -14.68 -8.50
N TYR A 332 11.14 -14.45 -9.80
CA TYR A 332 12.31 -14.17 -10.61
C TYR A 332 12.17 -12.76 -11.20
N SER A 333 13.23 -11.97 -11.12
CA SER A 333 13.26 -10.63 -11.69
C SER A 333 14.58 -10.41 -12.44
N ALA A 334 14.47 -9.84 -13.64
CA ALA A 334 15.59 -9.38 -14.44
C ALA A 334 15.40 -7.91 -14.76
N TYR A 335 16.33 -7.07 -14.34
CA TYR A 335 16.31 -5.62 -14.48
C TYR A 335 17.44 -5.17 -15.41
N THR A 336 17.08 -4.39 -16.44
CA THR A 336 18.02 -3.84 -17.42
C THR A 336 17.89 -2.31 -17.40
N PRO A 337 18.83 -1.60 -16.76
CA PRO A 337 18.87 -0.15 -16.82
C PRO A 337 19.32 0.30 -18.22
N LYS A 338 18.71 1.36 -18.71
CA LYS A 338 19.13 2.00 -19.96
C LYS A 338 19.03 3.51 -19.83
N ASP A 339 20.14 4.20 -19.98
CA ASP A 339 20.19 5.66 -20.02
C ASP A 339 21.33 6.08 -20.96
N GLU A 340 21.00 6.70 -22.07
CA GLU A 340 21.98 7.07 -23.09
C GLU A 340 22.96 8.17 -22.62
N ARG A 341 22.51 9.01 -21.68
CA ARG A 341 23.36 10.07 -21.12
C ARG A 341 24.31 9.54 -20.05
N MET A 342 23.83 8.64 -19.21
CA MET A 342 24.67 7.99 -18.19
C MET A 342 25.78 7.14 -18.80
N LYS A 343 25.57 6.60 -20.00
CA LYS A 343 26.61 5.90 -20.76
C LYS A 343 27.86 6.78 -20.97
N GLY A 344 27.68 8.05 -21.25
CA GLY A 344 28.79 9.00 -21.36
C GLY A 344 29.50 9.30 -20.04
N TYR A 345 28.78 9.28 -18.90
CA TYR A 345 29.37 9.50 -17.58
C TYR A 345 30.09 8.25 -17.03
N LEU A 346 29.51 7.07 -17.25
CA LEU A 346 30.03 5.81 -16.70
C LEU A 346 31.17 5.23 -17.52
N GLY A 347 31.31 5.62 -18.79
CA GLY A 347 32.30 5.04 -19.72
C GLY A 347 31.94 3.63 -20.21
N PHE A 348 30.75 3.12 -19.87
CA PHE A 348 30.22 1.81 -20.33
C PHE A 348 28.69 1.89 -20.49
N ASP A 349 28.12 0.93 -21.22
CA ASP A 349 26.67 0.80 -21.39
C ASP A 349 26.06 -0.03 -20.27
N PRO A 350 25.30 0.56 -19.31
CA PRO A 350 24.70 -0.21 -18.21
C PRO A 350 23.72 -1.28 -18.69
N SER A 351 23.14 -1.14 -19.89
CA SER A 351 22.21 -2.14 -20.44
C SER A 351 22.85 -3.47 -20.81
N ALA A 352 24.17 -3.49 -20.98
CA ALA A 352 24.94 -4.72 -21.17
C ALA A 352 25.07 -5.58 -19.91
N TYR A 353 24.69 -5.04 -18.74
CA TYR A 353 24.89 -5.66 -17.44
C TYR A 353 23.57 -5.80 -16.66
N PRO A 354 22.61 -6.63 -17.11
CA PRO A 354 21.33 -6.81 -16.44
C PRO A 354 21.51 -7.49 -15.09
N SER A 355 20.90 -6.93 -14.05
CA SER A 355 20.83 -7.55 -12.73
C SER A 355 19.69 -8.57 -12.66
N ARG A 356 19.89 -9.65 -11.91
CA ARG A 356 18.92 -10.73 -11.77
C ARG A 356 18.74 -11.11 -10.31
N MET A 357 17.52 -11.44 -9.93
CA MET A 357 17.18 -11.92 -8.60
C MET A 357 16.21 -13.08 -8.69
N THR A 358 16.45 -14.10 -7.88
CA THR A 358 15.49 -15.16 -7.60
C THR A 358 15.23 -15.18 -6.11
N ALA A 359 13.97 -15.09 -5.73
CA ALA A 359 13.53 -15.23 -4.35
C ALA A 359 12.51 -16.36 -4.25
N ASN A 360 12.58 -17.14 -3.20
CA ASN A 360 11.58 -18.14 -2.89
C ASN A 360 11.21 -18.06 -1.41
N ASN A 361 9.91 -18.15 -1.12
CA ASN A 361 9.38 -18.16 0.23
C ASN A 361 8.43 -19.35 0.37
N ILE A 362 8.82 -20.33 1.18
CA ILE A 362 8.04 -21.52 1.48
C ILE A 362 7.51 -21.38 2.90
N GLY A 363 6.19 -21.41 3.04
CA GLY A 363 5.49 -21.32 4.33
C GLY A 363 4.66 -22.57 4.60
N LEU A 364 4.83 -23.16 5.78
CA LEU A 364 3.97 -24.22 6.30
C LEU A 364 3.22 -23.70 7.51
N SER A 365 1.89 -23.72 7.46
CA SER A 365 1.07 -23.35 8.61
C SER A 365 0.14 -24.45 9.05
N HIS A 366 -0.12 -24.48 10.34
CA HIS A 366 -1.08 -25.37 10.98
C HIS A 366 -2.06 -24.54 11.81
N LEU A 367 -3.35 -24.63 11.49
CA LEU A 367 -4.41 -24.04 12.27
C LEU A 367 -5.18 -25.16 12.99
N PHE A 368 -5.23 -25.06 14.30
CA PHE A 368 -6.05 -25.90 15.16
C PHE A 368 -7.28 -25.13 15.66
N VAL A 369 -8.45 -25.76 15.59
CA VAL A 369 -9.71 -25.19 16.10
C VAL A 369 -10.34 -26.20 17.05
N SER A 370 -10.54 -25.86 18.32
CA SER A 370 -11.20 -26.75 19.32
C SER A 370 -12.68 -27.00 18.95
N ASP A 371 -13.26 -28.12 19.45
CA ASP A 371 -14.65 -28.51 19.15
C ASP A 371 -15.67 -27.43 19.49
N ASN A 372 -15.49 -26.80 20.63
CA ASN A 372 -16.34 -25.70 21.08
C ASN A 372 -16.00 -24.36 20.42
N ARG A 373 -15.01 -24.36 19.51
CA ARG A 373 -14.49 -23.17 18.79
C ARG A 373 -13.99 -22.04 19.72
N ARG A 374 -13.80 -22.31 21.00
CA ARG A 374 -13.30 -21.32 21.97
C ARG A 374 -11.82 -21.07 21.81
N LEU A 375 -11.04 -22.12 21.52
CA LEU A 375 -9.60 -22.01 21.28
C LEU A 375 -9.28 -22.18 19.81
N GLN A 376 -8.47 -21.28 19.30
CA GLN A 376 -7.78 -21.43 18.02
C GLN A 376 -6.29 -21.17 18.23
N ASN A 377 -5.47 -21.97 17.59
CA ASN A 377 -4.02 -21.80 17.56
C ASN A 377 -3.55 -21.89 16.10
N SER A 378 -2.70 -20.97 15.71
CA SER A 378 -2.06 -20.94 14.38
C SER A 378 -0.56 -20.88 14.54
N LEU A 379 0.13 -21.89 14.03
CA LEU A 379 1.59 -21.97 13.98
C LEU A 379 2.02 -21.85 12.50
N THR A 380 3.01 -21.03 12.21
CA THR A 380 3.59 -20.89 10.87
C THR A 380 5.09 -20.94 10.94
N ILE A 381 5.71 -21.69 10.02
CA ILE A 381 7.16 -21.73 9.79
C ILE A 381 7.39 -21.34 8.35
N SER A 382 8.34 -20.43 8.11
CA SER A 382 8.70 -19.95 6.79
C SER A 382 10.18 -20.10 6.51
N ILE A 383 10.52 -20.43 5.28
CA ILE A 383 11.90 -20.49 4.79
C ILE A 383 12.00 -19.52 3.61
N TYR A 384 12.95 -18.60 3.69
CA TYR A 384 13.22 -17.61 2.66
C TYR A 384 14.55 -17.92 2.00
N TYR A 385 14.54 -17.97 0.68
CA TYR A 385 15.73 -18.12 -0.13
C TYR A 385 15.91 -16.94 -1.07
N LEU A 386 17.13 -16.42 -1.14
CA LEU A 386 17.51 -15.33 -2.04
C LEU A 386 18.75 -15.71 -2.82
N ASN A 387 18.71 -15.58 -4.13
CA ASN A 387 19.88 -15.63 -5.01
C ASN A 387 19.84 -14.41 -5.93
N SER A 388 20.82 -13.54 -5.82
CA SER A 388 20.92 -12.34 -6.64
C SER A 388 22.26 -12.24 -7.33
N LYS A 389 22.22 -11.77 -8.58
CA LYS A 389 23.40 -11.45 -9.40
C LYS A 389 23.31 -9.98 -9.75
N ILE A 390 24.21 -9.20 -9.18
CA ILE A 390 24.19 -7.75 -9.26
C ILE A 390 25.50 -7.27 -9.85
N TYR A 391 25.44 -6.28 -10.74
CA TYR A 391 26.61 -5.61 -11.24
C TYR A 391 26.86 -4.35 -10.43
N ARG A 392 28.01 -4.27 -9.78
CA ARG A 392 28.48 -3.12 -9.02
C ARG A 392 29.31 -2.23 -9.93
N THR A 393 28.92 -1.00 -10.10
CA THR A 393 29.81 0.05 -10.62
C THR A 393 30.86 0.36 -9.56
N SER A 394 32.12 0.49 -9.95
CA SER A 394 33.17 0.91 -9.01
C SER A 394 32.82 2.27 -8.42
N ASP A 395 33.17 2.52 -7.16
CA ASP A 395 32.96 3.82 -6.47
C ASP A 395 33.77 4.96 -7.10
N ALA A 396 34.62 4.68 -8.08
CA ALA A 396 35.40 5.61 -8.84
C ALA A 396 34.59 6.23 -9.98
N LEU A 397 33.68 7.15 -9.67
CA LEU A 397 33.27 8.24 -10.56
C LEU A 397 34.37 9.34 -10.62
N VAL A 398 35.58 9.00 -10.22
CA VAL A 398 36.76 9.87 -10.38
C VAL A 398 37.29 9.64 -11.77
N LYS A 399 37.28 10.69 -12.58
CA LYS A 399 37.86 10.80 -13.91
C LYS A 399 39.40 10.58 -13.92
N GLU A 400 39.86 9.47 -13.43
CA GLU A 400 41.28 9.13 -13.61
C GLU A 400 41.40 7.76 -14.23
N ALA A 401 41.87 7.77 -15.48
CA ALA A 401 42.31 6.69 -16.32
C ALA A 401 41.26 5.63 -16.73
N VAL A 402 40.98 5.63 -18.02
CA VAL A 402 40.34 4.52 -18.74
C VAL A 402 41.28 3.33 -18.70
N THR A 403 41.17 2.51 -17.68
CA THR A 403 41.79 1.19 -17.61
C THR A 403 40.68 0.14 -17.49
N ASP A 404 40.98 -1.12 -17.86
CA ASP A 404 40.06 -2.28 -17.77
C ASP A 404 39.46 -2.52 -16.35
N GLU A 405 39.90 -1.76 -15.34
CA GLU A 405 39.39 -1.79 -13.97
C GLU A 405 38.03 -1.11 -13.81
N LEU A 406 37.54 -0.35 -14.82
CA LEU A 406 36.24 0.33 -14.80
C LEU A 406 35.05 -0.58 -15.17
N ALA A 407 35.30 -1.81 -15.62
CA ALA A 407 34.24 -2.76 -15.93
C ALA A 407 33.43 -3.09 -14.66
N PRO A 408 32.08 -3.11 -14.74
CA PRO A 408 31.26 -3.45 -13.60
C PRO A 408 31.59 -4.81 -13.04
N LYS A 409 31.93 -4.87 -11.74
CA LYS A 409 32.18 -6.14 -11.06
C LYS A 409 30.86 -6.83 -10.76
N GLN A 410 30.73 -8.09 -11.15
CA GLN A 410 29.60 -8.91 -10.81
C GLN A 410 29.73 -9.43 -9.37
N THR A 411 28.69 -9.26 -8.56
CA THR A 411 28.56 -9.86 -7.24
C THR A 411 27.38 -10.81 -7.23
N ARG A 412 27.58 -12.02 -6.73
CA ARG A 412 26.53 -13.01 -6.47
C ARG A 412 26.33 -13.14 -4.98
N VAL A 413 25.08 -13.06 -4.55
CA VAL A 413 24.68 -13.25 -3.15
C VAL A 413 23.66 -14.37 -3.11
N GLU A 414 23.93 -15.37 -2.27
CA GLU A 414 23.04 -16.50 -2.03
C GLU A 414 22.84 -16.65 -0.53
N ARG A 415 21.60 -16.63 -0.07
CA ARG A 415 21.28 -16.64 1.37
C ARG A 415 19.95 -17.34 1.63
N SER A 416 19.85 -17.97 2.81
CA SER A 416 18.62 -18.55 3.33
C SER A 416 18.34 -18.03 4.72
N TYR A 417 17.06 -17.83 5.03
CA TYR A 417 16.59 -17.31 6.31
C TYR A 417 15.34 -18.08 6.75
N TYR A 418 15.00 -17.95 8.03
CA TYR A 418 13.88 -18.63 8.64
C TYR A 418 12.96 -17.61 9.32
N GLY A 419 11.69 -17.83 9.21
CA GLY A 419 10.64 -17.10 9.91
C GLY A 419 9.77 -18.05 10.72
N PHE A 420 9.18 -17.51 11.77
CA PHE A 420 8.30 -18.25 12.66
C PHE A 420 7.23 -17.31 13.17
N SER A 421 5.98 -17.80 13.24
CA SER A 421 4.91 -17.07 13.92
C SER A 421 3.93 -17.99 14.59
N GLU A 422 3.40 -17.56 15.73
CA GLU A 422 2.41 -18.28 16.49
C GLU A 422 1.33 -17.34 17.00
N GLY A 423 0.08 -17.75 16.87
CA GLY A 423 -1.07 -16.99 17.30
C GLY A 423 -2.07 -17.85 18.05
N PHE A 424 -2.58 -17.30 19.14
CA PHE A 424 -3.64 -17.90 19.95
C PHE A 424 -4.84 -16.96 19.99
N ARG A 425 -6.03 -17.54 19.88
CA ARG A 425 -7.28 -16.86 20.19
C ARG A 425 -8.06 -17.69 21.17
N TYR A 426 -8.51 -17.07 22.25
CA TYR A 426 -9.35 -17.70 23.25
C TYR A 426 -10.63 -16.88 23.48
N GLU A 427 -11.78 -17.53 23.46
CA GLU A 427 -13.07 -16.93 23.81
C GLU A 427 -13.26 -16.98 25.34
N LEU A 428 -13.03 -15.83 25.98
CA LEU A 428 -13.19 -15.65 27.41
C LEU A 428 -14.68 -15.78 27.81
N TRP A 429 -15.52 -15.05 27.09
CA TRP A 429 -16.99 -15.08 27.18
C TRP A 429 -17.56 -15.06 25.74
N LYS A 430 -18.83 -15.40 25.61
CA LYS A 430 -19.52 -15.50 24.31
C LYS A 430 -19.31 -14.29 23.39
N GLU A 431 -19.04 -13.13 23.95
CA GLU A 431 -18.92 -11.85 23.23
C GLU A 431 -17.51 -11.24 23.34
N VAL A 432 -16.61 -11.86 24.12
CA VAL A 432 -15.27 -11.34 24.42
C VAL A 432 -14.20 -12.37 24.07
N ARG A 433 -13.27 -11.97 23.23
CA ARG A 433 -12.15 -12.81 22.79
C ARG A 433 -10.83 -12.12 23.06
N ALA A 434 -9.87 -12.87 23.57
CA ALA A 434 -8.49 -12.46 23.68
C ALA A 434 -7.66 -13.10 22.57
N LYS A 435 -6.69 -12.38 22.07
CA LYS A 435 -5.70 -12.83 21.07
C LYS A 435 -4.31 -12.57 21.61
N LEU A 436 -3.41 -13.51 21.44
CA LEU A 436 -1.99 -13.36 21.71
C LEU A 436 -1.23 -13.88 20.52
N SER A 437 -0.28 -13.12 20.02
CA SER A 437 0.52 -13.56 18.89
C SER A 437 1.96 -13.10 19.00
N PHE A 438 2.86 -13.96 18.52
CA PHE A 438 4.29 -13.70 18.43
C PHE A 438 4.78 -14.02 17.01
N SER A 439 5.71 -13.23 16.49
CA SER A 439 6.40 -13.54 15.24
C SER A 439 7.87 -13.15 15.25
N HIS A 440 8.65 -13.97 14.57
CA HIS A 440 10.01 -13.69 14.14
C HIS A 440 10.03 -13.79 12.62
N ASN A 441 10.00 -12.64 11.94
CA ASN A 441 9.91 -12.56 10.49
C ASN A 441 11.14 -11.88 9.89
N VAL A 442 11.42 -12.24 8.65
CA VAL A 442 12.54 -11.72 7.88
C VAL A 442 12.01 -11.10 6.60
N ARG A 443 12.42 -9.86 6.28
CA ARG A 443 12.16 -9.25 4.99
C ARG A 443 13.43 -9.24 4.16
N ILE A 444 13.37 -9.90 3.01
CA ILE A 444 14.45 -9.90 2.03
C ILE A 444 14.48 -8.53 1.33
N PRO A 445 15.68 -7.95 1.08
CA PRO A 445 15.81 -6.76 0.25
C PRO A 445 15.18 -6.98 -1.13
N ASP A 446 14.45 -6.01 -1.63
CA ASP A 446 13.86 -6.10 -2.96
C ASP A 446 14.83 -5.68 -4.09
N THR A 447 14.37 -5.82 -5.33
CA THR A 447 15.16 -5.50 -6.51
C THR A 447 15.59 -4.04 -6.56
N GLY A 448 14.71 -3.10 -6.16
CA GLY A 448 15.03 -1.66 -6.13
C GLY A 448 16.06 -1.29 -5.07
N GLU A 449 16.07 -1.99 -3.94
CA GLU A 449 17.07 -1.80 -2.87
C GLU A 449 18.43 -2.40 -3.25
N LEU A 450 18.41 -3.58 -3.89
CA LEU A 450 19.64 -4.28 -4.29
C LEU A 450 20.26 -3.70 -5.57
N PHE A 451 19.43 -3.39 -6.58
CA PHE A 451 19.90 -2.98 -7.90
C PHE A 451 20.05 -1.47 -8.04
N GLY A 452 19.38 -0.70 -7.17
CA GLY A 452 19.24 0.72 -7.38
C GLY A 452 18.35 1.04 -8.59
N ASN A 453 18.41 2.28 -9.05
CA ASN A 453 17.65 2.72 -10.22
C ASN A 453 18.54 3.01 -11.46
N GLY A 454 19.82 2.72 -11.36
CA GLY A 454 20.80 2.95 -12.45
C GLY A 454 21.20 4.41 -12.64
N ILE A 455 20.70 5.34 -11.81
CA ILE A 455 20.90 6.78 -11.98
C ILE A 455 21.34 7.44 -10.67
N SER A 456 20.37 7.73 -9.80
CA SER A 456 20.58 8.44 -8.52
C SER A 456 20.73 7.49 -7.33
N ILE A 457 20.38 6.22 -7.48
CA ILE A 457 20.50 5.20 -6.44
C ILE A 457 21.46 4.12 -6.91
N LYS A 458 22.56 3.97 -6.19
CA LYS A 458 23.57 2.94 -6.45
C LYS A 458 23.10 1.55 -6.01
N PRO A 459 23.55 0.48 -6.68
CA PRO A 459 23.35 -0.89 -6.20
C PRO A 459 23.95 -1.11 -4.81
N SER A 460 23.24 -1.82 -3.95
CA SER A 460 23.69 -2.17 -2.60
C SER A 460 23.74 -3.68 -2.41
N VAL A 461 24.87 -4.26 -2.75
CA VAL A 461 25.07 -5.72 -2.81
C VAL A 461 25.19 -6.40 -1.45
N ASN A 462 25.53 -5.63 -0.40
CA ASN A 462 25.82 -6.17 0.94
C ASN A 462 24.64 -6.04 1.91
N LEU A 463 23.46 -5.61 1.43
CA LEU A 463 22.30 -5.48 2.28
C LEU A 463 21.97 -6.78 3.00
N GLN A 464 21.83 -6.67 4.32
CA GLN A 464 21.30 -7.73 5.17
C GLN A 464 19.79 -7.63 5.19
N PRO A 465 19.05 -8.73 5.30
CA PRO A 465 17.61 -8.68 5.48
C PRO A 465 17.26 -7.99 6.79
N GLU A 466 16.12 -7.35 6.79
CA GLU A 466 15.52 -6.84 8.01
C GLU A 466 14.92 -7.98 8.82
N VAL A 467 15.07 -7.93 10.13
CA VAL A 467 14.53 -8.91 11.06
C VAL A 467 13.62 -8.23 12.05
N GLY A 468 12.38 -8.70 12.16
CA GLY A 468 11.36 -8.19 13.08
C GLY A 468 10.90 -9.26 14.08
N ASN A 469 10.88 -8.88 15.36
CA ASN A 469 10.24 -9.68 16.42
C ASN A 469 9.03 -8.88 16.91
N ASN A 470 7.82 -9.45 16.78
CA ASN A 470 6.57 -8.81 17.15
C ASN A 470 5.85 -9.61 18.21
N LEU A 471 5.33 -8.94 19.21
CA LEU A 471 4.41 -9.48 20.23
C LEU A 471 3.15 -8.63 20.22
N ASN A 472 1.98 -9.25 20.07
CA ASN A 472 0.70 -8.57 20.08
C ASN A 472 -0.24 -9.22 21.09
N LEU A 473 -0.96 -8.38 21.84
CA LEU A 473 -2.04 -8.76 22.74
C LEU A 473 -3.31 -7.99 22.33
N GLY A 474 -4.31 -8.71 21.85
CA GLY A 474 -5.55 -8.13 21.33
C GLY A 474 -6.79 -8.58 22.12
N PHE A 475 -7.79 -7.71 22.15
CA PHE A 475 -9.12 -8.01 22.68
C PHE A 475 -10.18 -7.58 21.67
N ILE A 476 -11.20 -8.41 21.52
CA ILE A 476 -12.37 -8.15 20.69
C ILE A 476 -13.61 -8.31 21.53
N VAL A 477 -14.45 -7.29 21.53
CA VAL A 477 -15.81 -7.31 22.11
C VAL A 477 -16.80 -7.08 20.98
N ASP A 478 -17.80 -7.92 20.83
CA ASP A 478 -18.88 -7.76 19.87
C ASP A 478 -20.21 -8.09 20.55
N ARG A 479 -20.91 -7.08 21.00
CA ARG A 479 -22.11 -7.22 21.83
C ARG A 479 -23.29 -6.48 21.24
N ARG A 480 -24.45 -7.13 21.23
CA ARG A 480 -25.73 -6.55 20.84
C ARG A 480 -26.53 -6.17 22.08
N GLY A 481 -27.34 -5.11 21.99
CA GLY A 481 -28.26 -4.69 23.05
C GLY A 481 -27.57 -4.12 24.30
N LEU A 482 -26.37 -3.58 24.18
CA LEU A 482 -25.64 -2.99 25.30
C LEU A 482 -26.13 -1.55 25.54
N CYS A 483 -26.69 -1.26 26.74
CA CYS A 483 -27.14 0.08 27.15
C CYS A 483 -28.09 0.74 26.14
N GLY A 484 -28.99 -0.03 25.49
CA GLY A 484 -29.92 0.50 24.48
C GLY A 484 -29.35 0.66 23.08
N LEU A 485 -28.06 0.43 22.88
CA LEU A 485 -27.40 0.44 21.58
C LEU A 485 -27.65 -0.90 20.86
N MET A 486 -27.85 -0.86 19.54
CA MET A 486 -28.11 -2.07 18.78
C MET A 486 -26.91 -3.03 18.78
N ARG A 487 -25.70 -2.49 18.56
CA ARG A 487 -24.47 -3.27 18.53
C ARG A 487 -23.28 -2.40 18.88
N VAL A 488 -22.37 -2.92 19.68
CA VAL A 488 -21.07 -2.33 19.96
C VAL A 488 -20.01 -3.34 19.57
N GLN A 489 -19.09 -2.92 18.71
CA GLN A 489 -17.89 -3.65 18.35
C GLN A 489 -16.69 -2.86 18.83
N TRP A 490 -15.87 -3.46 19.65
CA TRP A 490 -14.65 -2.87 20.15
C TRP A 490 -13.49 -3.83 19.94
N GLU A 491 -12.47 -3.37 19.25
CA GLU A 491 -11.22 -4.09 19.05
C GLU A 491 -10.09 -3.21 19.58
N THR A 492 -9.20 -3.80 20.38
CA THR A 492 -7.97 -3.13 20.83
C THR A 492 -6.81 -4.08 20.73
N ASN A 493 -5.64 -3.57 20.39
CA ASN A 493 -4.44 -4.35 20.22
C ASN A 493 -3.26 -3.58 20.79
N PHE A 494 -2.52 -4.21 21.71
CA PHE A 494 -1.26 -3.73 22.24
C PHE A 494 -0.13 -4.46 21.55
N TYR A 495 0.91 -3.75 21.14
CA TYR A 495 2.01 -4.34 20.41
C TYR A 495 3.36 -3.87 20.91
N TYR A 496 4.30 -4.79 20.89
CA TYR A 496 5.71 -4.58 21.15
C TYR A 496 6.51 -5.16 19.99
N MET A 497 7.37 -4.35 19.37
CA MET A 497 8.08 -4.74 18.16
C MET A 497 9.54 -4.32 18.26
N MET A 498 10.44 -5.25 17.92
CA MET A 498 11.87 -4.97 17.79
C MET A 498 12.34 -5.29 16.38
N MET A 499 12.96 -4.31 15.74
CA MET A 499 13.53 -4.43 14.41
C MET A 499 15.05 -4.38 14.46
N LYS A 500 15.70 -5.16 13.60
CA LYS A 500 17.14 -5.13 13.35
C LYS A 500 17.41 -4.97 11.86
N ASN A 501 18.55 -4.40 11.52
CA ASN A 501 19.04 -4.23 10.15
C ASN A 501 18.04 -3.47 9.24
N MET A 502 17.33 -2.47 9.76
CA MET A 502 16.40 -1.69 8.94
C MET A 502 17.10 -1.12 7.71
N ILE A 503 16.54 -1.39 6.54
CA ILE A 503 17.05 -0.88 5.27
C ILE A 503 16.50 0.52 5.05
N ARG A 504 17.38 1.49 4.86
CA ARG A 504 17.04 2.89 4.58
C ARG A 504 17.86 3.42 3.43
N LEU A 505 17.24 4.30 2.65
CA LEU A 505 17.93 5.09 1.66
C LEU A 505 18.73 6.18 2.36
N PHE A 506 20.04 6.17 2.17
CA PHE A 506 20.95 7.15 2.71
C PHE A 506 21.42 8.08 1.59
N PRO A 507 21.20 9.40 1.69
CA PRO A 507 21.70 10.35 0.71
C PRO A 507 23.23 10.47 0.84
N ALA A 508 23.93 10.41 -0.28
CA ALA A 508 25.34 10.74 -0.38
C ALA A 508 25.50 11.90 -1.37
N ASP A 509 26.68 12.52 -1.42
CA ASP A 509 26.90 13.78 -2.15
C ASP A 509 26.49 13.76 -3.63
N THR A 510 26.64 12.61 -4.30
CA THR A 510 26.31 12.46 -5.72
C THR A 510 25.27 11.39 -6.01
N HIS A 511 25.03 10.50 -5.07
CA HIS A 511 24.14 9.35 -5.23
C HIS A 511 23.58 8.95 -3.88
N SER A 512 22.38 8.37 -3.89
CA SER A 512 21.83 7.71 -2.70
C SER A 512 22.18 6.21 -2.72
N ILE A 513 22.26 5.60 -1.55
CA ILE A 513 22.52 4.16 -1.40
C ILE A 513 21.64 3.60 -0.28
N TYR A 514 21.11 2.42 -0.48
CA TYR A 514 20.45 1.70 0.61
C TYR A 514 21.46 1.07 1.55
N THR A 515 21.26 1.29 2.84
CA THR A 515 22.11 0.74 3.90
C THR A 515 21.26 0.14 5.02
N ASN A 516 21.83 -0.81 5.74
CA ASN A 516 21.22 -1.30 6.97
C ASN A 516 21.50 -0.32 8.11
N LEU A 517 20.48 0.23 8.69
CA LEU A 517 20.54 1.12 9.84
C LEU A 517 19.90 0.47 11.06
N GLY A 518 20.71 0.14 12.01
CA GLY A 518 20.40 0.02 13.41
C GLY A 518 19.27 -0.89 13.84
N LYS A 519 18.90 -0.68 15.08
CA LYS A 519 17.85 -1.38 15.81
C LYS A 519 16.79 -0.38 16.20
N THR A 520 15.51 -0.72 16.05
CA THR A 520 14.40 0.10 16.54
C THR A 520 13.48 -0.70 17.46
N ARG A 521 12.86 0.00 18.40
CA ARG A 521 11.81 -0.54 19.27
C ARG A 521 10.55 0.25 19.07
N THR A 522 9.44 -0.43 18.84
CA THR A 522 8.09 0.14 18.81
C THR A 522 7.28 -0.41 19.97
N ILE A 523 6.60 0.46 20.69
CA ILE A 523 5.56 0.12 21.66
C ILE A 523 4.32 0.90 21.26
N GLY A 524 3.18 0.26 21.21
CA GLY A 524 1.96 0.96 20.84
C GLY A 524 0.67 0.25 21.18
N MET A 525 -0.39 0.97 20.94
CA MET A 525 -1.76 0.51 21.08
C MET A 525 -2.58 1.06 19.92
N ASP A 526 -3.40 0.23 19.33
CA ASP A 526 -4.48 0.65 18.44
C ASP A 526 -5.83 0.18 18.97
N THR A 527 -6.86 1.00 18.77
CA THR A 527 -8.24 0.67 19.16
C THR A 527 -9.22 1.12 18.09
N ASP A 528 -10.27 0.34 17.87
CA ASP A 528 -11.33 0.58 16.91
C ASP A 528 -12.67 0.30 17.58
N VAL A 529 -13.52 1.31 17.66
CA VAL A 529 -14.87 1.23 18.25
C VAL A 529 -15.89 1.55 17.19
N LYS A 530 -16.84 0.65 16.97
CA LYS A 530 -17.95 0.80 16.02
C LYS A 530 -19.24 0.57 16.75
N VAL A 531 -20.19 1.50 16.61
CA VAL A 531 -21.46 1.50 17.33
C VAL A 531 -22.60 1.67 16.34
N ASP A 532 -23.43 0.66 16.22
CA ASP A 532 -24.77 0.81 15.63
C ASP A 532 -25.70 1.33 16.75
N VAL A 533 -25.92 2.63 16.79
CA VAL A 533 -26.77 3.28 17.79
C VAL A 533 -28.23 2.87 17.57
N THR A 534 -28.67 2.98 16.33
CA THR A 534 -29.98 2.54 15.82
C THR A 534 -29.76 1.81 14.48
N ARG A 535 -30.84 1.40 13.82
CA ARG A 535 -30.77 0.84 12.46
C ARG A 535 -30.26 1.85 11.42
N ASN A 536 -30.39 3.15 11.73
CA ASN A 536 -30.10 4.24 10.81
C ASN A 536 -28.86 5.05 11.18
N VAL A 537 -28.36 4.93 12.41
CA VAL A 537 -27.27 5.75 12.93
C VAL A 537 -26.10 4.86 13.32
N TYR A 538 -24.97 5.08 12.65
CA TYR A 538 -23.70 4.41 12.89
C TYR A 538 -22.64 5.43 13.29
N LEU A 539 -21.86 5.09 14.32
CA LEU A 539 -20.72 5.86 14.80
C LEU A 539 -19.48 5.00 14.76
N TYR A 540 -18.34 5.62 14.51
CA TYR A 540 -17.05 4.95 14.70
C TYR A 540 -16.02 5.90 15.30
N PHE A 541 -15.07 5.31 16.01
CA PHE A 541 -13.89 5.98 16.54
C PHE A 541 -12.71 5.00 16.50
N ASN A 542 -11.58 5.45 15.99
CA ASN A 542 -10.33 4.71 16.12
C ASN A 542 -9.19 5.62 16.57
N LEU A 543 -8.25 5.04 17.29
CA LEU A 543 -7.09 5.73 17.85
C LEU A 543 -5.88 4.82 17.74
N THR A 544 -4.74 5.40 17.40
CA THR A 544 -3.43 4.76 17.47
C THR A 544 -2.49 5.63 18.27
N LEU A 545 -1.83 5.01 19.26
CA LEU A 545 -0.76 5.58 20.08
C LEU A 545 0.48 4.73 19.87
N GLN A 546 1.63 5.36 19.62
CA GLN A 546 2.87 4.63 19.38
C GLN A 546 4.12 5.42 19.78
N ASP A 547 5.11 4.70 20.30
CA ASP A 547 6.44 5.20 20.62
C ASP A 547 7.49 4.38 19.89
N ILE A 548 8.19 4.99 18.95
CA ILE A 548 9.19 4.32 18.11
C ILE A 548 10.52 5.00 18.31
N ARG A 549 11.49 4.23 18.80
CA ARG A 549 12.82 4.76 19.16
C ARG A 549 13.94 3.97 18.53
N ASP A 550 15.01 4.70 18.17
CA ASP A 550 16.29 4.11 17.83
C ASP A 550 16.90 3.43 19.08
N ARG A 551 17.28 2.18 18.95
CA ARG A 551 17.93 1.38 20.01
C ARG A 551 19.33 0.93 19.63
N GLN A 552 19.88 1.46 18.56
CA GLN A 552 21.28 1.27 18.18
C GLN A 552 22.19 2.13 19.05
N ARG A 553 22.90 1.52 19.99
CA ARG A 553 23.74 2.25 20.94
C ARG A 553 25.05 2.75 20.34
N TRP A 554 25.65 1.94 19.47
CA TRP A 554 26.95 2.20 18.88
C TRP A 554 26.84 2.37 17.37
N PHE A 555 27.68 3.25 16.81
CA PHE A 555 27.78 3.39 15.38
C PHE A 555 28.43 2.12 14.81
N ASN A 556 27.85 1.50 13.78
CA ASN A 556 28.34 0.27 13.13
C ASN A 556 28.52 -0.95 14.05
N ASP A 557 27.77 -1.08 15.14
CA ASP A 557 27.92 -2.15 16.16
C ASP A 557 29.32 -2.25 16.78
N GLU A 558 30.26 -1.35 16.47
CA GLU A 558 31.58 -1.28 17.08
C GLU A 558 31.53 -0.50 18.40
N GLN A 559 32.15 -1.06 19.44
CA GLN A 559 32.30 -0.36 20.72
C GLN A 559 33.27 0.82 20.55
N GLY A 560 32.84 2.02 20.89
CA GLY A 560 33.69 3.22 20.92
C GLY A 560 33.05 4.50 20.39
N THR A 561 32.21 4.44 19.36
CA THR A 561 31.52 5.63 18.84
C THR A 561 30.03 5.56 19.18
N SER A 562 29.59 6.44 20.07
CA SER A 562 28.16 6.48 20.46
C SER A 562 27.29 6.98 19.32
N ASN A 563 26.15 6.34 19.11
CA ASN A 563 25.17 6.78 18.14
C ASN A 563 24.38 8.00 18.69
N PRO A 564 24.46 9.16 18.03
CA PRO A 564 23.80 10.38 18.50
C PRO A 564 22.26 10.28 18.46
N THR A 565 21.70 9.34 17.70
CA THR A 565 20.24 9.11 17.62
C THR A 565 19.72 8.08 18.63
N TYR A 566 20.63 7.49 19.44
CA TYR A 566 20.23 6.50 20.43
C TYR A 566 19.12 7.01 21.36
N ASN A 567 18.07 6.22 21.50
CA ASN A 567 16.86 6.47 22.28
C ASN A 567 16.01 7.68 21.83
N LYS A 568 16.32 8.29 20.68
CA LYS A 568 15.48 9.34 20.08
C LYS A 568 14.35 8.74 19.27
N HIS A 569 13.28 9.51 19.08
CA HIS A 569 12.16 9.12 18.23
C HIS A 569 12.59 9.01 16.76
N VAL A 570 12.11 7.97 16.10
CA VAL A 570 12.34 7.78 14.67
C VAL A 570 11.53 8.83 13.90
N PRO A 571 12.15 9.60 13.00
CA PRO A 571 11.47 10.63 12.22
C PRO A 571 10.36 10.07 11.30
N ASN A 572 9.47 10.97 10.87
CA ASN A 572 8.39 10.71 9.92
C ASN A 572 7.27 9.80 10.43
N ILE A 573 7.19 9.58 11.74
CA ILE A 573 6.19 8.73 12.35
C ILE A 573 5.46 9.51 13.43
N PRO A 574 4.15 9.81 13.27
CA PRO A 574 3.37 10.47 14.30
C PRO A 574 3.19 9.56 15.52
N ALA A 575 3.31 10.14 16.72
CA ALA A 575 3.12 9.42 17.98
C ALA A 575 1.66 9.05 18.22
N PHE A 576 0.72 9.83 17.69
CA PHE A 576 -0.70 9.54 17.76
C PHE A 576 -1.47 10.07 16.56
N TYR A 577 -2.52 9.36 16.22
CA TYR A 577 -3.54 9.77 15.26
C TYR A 577 -4.87 9.11 15.58
N TYR A 578 -5.97 9.78 15.26
CA TYR A 578 -7.29 9.26 15.47
C TYR A 578 -8.24 9.67 14.36
N ASN A 579 -9.29 8.89 14.19
CA ASN A 579 -10.37 9.19 13.26
C ASN A 579 -11.70 8.90 13.94
N TYR A 580 -12.70 9.68 13.62
CA TYR A 580 -14.07 9.43 14.05
C TYR A 580 -15.06 9.89 13.00
N GLY A 581 -16.22 9.31 13.03
CA GLY A 581 -17.26 9.69 12.10
C GLY A 581 -18.65 9.23 12.52
N MET A 582 -19.62 9.82 11.85
CA MET A 582 -21.03 9.51 11.99
C MET A 582 -21.64 9.29 10.62
N GLU A 583 -22.48 8.29 10.51
CA GLU A 583 -23.27 8.02 9.32
C GLU A 583 -24.74 7.89 9.70
N TYR A 584 -25.58 8.61 8.98
CA TYR A 584 -27.01 8.39 8.95
C TYR A 584 -27.38 7.75 7.62
N HIS A 585 -28.07 6.64 7.64
CA HIS A 585 -28.57 5.99 6.45
C HIS A 585 -30.00 5.52 6.65
N ALA A 586 -30.81 5.64 5.62
CA ALA A 586 -32.18 5.20 5.63
C ALA A 586 -32.61 4.73 4.24
N GLU A 587 -33.44 3.70 4.21
CA GLU A 587 -34.12 3.25 3.00
C GLU A 587 -35.47 3.92 2.88
N GLY A 588 -35.87 4.23 1.66
CA GLY A 588 -37.23 4.73 1.36
C GLY A 588 -37.47 6.21 1.63
N LEU A 589 -36.42 7.02 1.87
CA LEU A 589 -36.56 8.48 1.95
C LEU A 589 -36.88 9.10 0.59
N ILE A 590 -36.20 8.60 -0.46
CA ILE A 590 -36.42 9.00 -1.85
C ILE A 590 -36.61 7.69 -2.63
N GLY A 591 -37.85 7.34 -2.98
CA GLY A 591 -38.16 6.04 -3.59
C GLY A 591 -38.39 4.91 -2.57
N ARG A 592 -39.00 3.77 -3.01
CA ARG A 592 -39.49 2.75 -2.07
C ARG A 592 -38.42 1.84 -1.47
N ARG A 593 -37.22 1.71 -2.06
CA ARG A 593 -36.13 0.82 -1.61
C ARG A 593 -34.75 1.43 -1.83
N GLU A 594 -34.71 2.70 -2.12
CA GLU A 594 -33.48 3.43 -2.38
C GLU A 594 -32.82 3.85 -1.07
N LEU A 595 -31.50 3.68 -1.02
CA LEU A 595 -30.67 4.04 0.11
C LEU A 595 -30.27 5.52 0.02
N SER A 596 -30.61 6.29 1.05
CA SER A 596 -30.07 7.62 1.29
C SER A 596 -29.05 7.55 2.42
N ARG A 597 -27.89 8.16 2.23
CA ARG A 597 -26.79 8.15 3.22
C ARG A 597 -26.17 9.53 3.32
N VAL A 598 -25.97 9.99 4.55
CA VAL A 598 -25.17 11.19 4.87
C VAL A 598 -24.11 10.80 5.87
N TYR A 599 -22.89 11.24 5.68
CA TYR A 599 -21.80 10.94 6.60
C TYR A 599 -20.87 12.12 6.81
N ILE A 600 -20.25 12.13 7.97
CA ILE A 600 -19.19 13.05 8.37
C ILE A 600 -18.03 12.21 8.89
N ASP A 601 -16.86 12.45 8.35
CA ASP A 601 -15.63 11.80 8.77
C ASP A 601 -14.59 12.86 9.17
N VAL A 602 -13.89 12.63 10.26
CA VAL A 602 -12.81 13.50 10.74
C VAL A 602 -11.56 12.67 10.94
N SER A 603 -10.47 13.13 10.38
CA SER A 603 -9.14 12.52 10.55
C SER A 603 -8.19 13.53 11.18
N HIS A 604 -7.56 13.14 12.28
CA HIS A 604 -6.53 13.92 12.97
C HIS A 604 -5.20 13.16 13.01
N VAL A 605 -4.13 13.87 12.72
CA VAL A 605 -2.75 13.39 12.87
C VAL A 605 -1.99 14.39 13.70
N GLY A 606 -1.42 13.96 14.83
CA GLY A 606 -0.58 14.80 15.67
C GLY A 606 0.68 15.27 14.92
N GLU A 607 1.27 16.34 15.39
CA GLU A 607 2.55 16.83 14.86
C GLU A 607 3.66 15.78 15.03
N PHE A 608 4.61 15.73 14.11
CA PHE A 608 5.75 14.81 14.18
C PHE A 608 7.00 15.39 13.52
N ASP A 609 8.17 14.83 13.86
CA ASP A 609 9.43 15.31 13.35
C ASP A 609 9.72 14.72 11.96
N TRP A 610 10.18 15.53 11.02
CA TRP A 610 10.66 15.08 9.72
C TRP A 610 12.09 14.53 9.79
N GLY A 611 12.96 15.15 10.59
CA GLY A 611 14.36 14.75 10.78
C GLY A 611 14.63 14.33 12.23
N TRP A 612 15.84 13.81 12.47
CA TRP A 612 16.28 13.48 13.82
C TRP A 612 16.37 14.72 14.69
N GLN A 613 15.85 14.64 15.93
CA GLN A 613 15.91 15.72 16.90
C GLN A 613 17.33 15.86 17.47
N MET A 614 18.21 16.56 16.77
CA MET A 614 19.60 16.75 17.18
C MET A 614 19.79 18.04 18.02
N SER A 615 18.95 19.05 17.82
CA SER A 615 18.99 20.31 18.57
C SER A 615 18.11 20.27 19.81
N THR A 616 18.56 20.89 20.90
CA THR A 616 17.78 21.18 22.11
C THR A 616 16.99 22.49 21.99
N LEU A 617 17.31 23.35 21.02
CA LEU A 617 16.63 24.61 20.78
C LEU A 617 15.24 24.40 20.18
N THR A 618 14.22 24.93 20.86
CA THR A 618 12.82 24.73 20.48
C THR A 618 12.50 25.29 19.10
N GLU A 619 13.09 26.43 18.73
CA GLU A 619 12.84 27.08 17.44
C GLU A 619 13.46 26.31 16.27
N GLU A 620 14.67 25.75 16.43
CA GLU A 620 15.27 24.90 15.41
C GLU A 620 14.51 23.58 15.25
N ARG A 621 14.01 23.02 16.34
CA ARG A 621 13.17 21.82 16.28
C ARG A 621 11.87 22.06 15.52
N ARG A 622 11.26 23.25 15.65
CA ARG A 622 10.03 23.61 14.92
C ARG A 622 10.23 23.61 13.40
N LYS A 623 11.40 23.98 12.91
CA LYS A 623 11.72 23.97 11.46
C LYS A 623 11.66 22.58 10.83
N TRP A 624 11.83 21.54 11.64
CA TRP A 624 11.88 20.15 11.20
C TRP A 624 10.64 19.35 11.61
N ARG A 625 9.57 20.04 12.00
CA ARG A 625 8.30 19.42 12.36
C ARG A 625 7.26 19.56 11.26
N ILE A 626 6.55 18.48 11.03
CA ILE A 626 5.33 18.48 10.24
C ILE A 626 4.19 18.82 11.20
N PRO A 627 3.41 19.90 10.93
CA PRO A 627 2.34 20.31 11.82
C PRO A 627 1.20 19.29 11.87
N SER A 628 0.38 19.36 12.90
CA SER A 628 -0.82 18.53 13.00
C SER A 628 -1.77 18.78 11.83
N ASN A 629 -2.41 17.73 11.38
CA ASN A 629 -3.36 17.78 10.26
C ASN A 629 -4.76 17.44 10.75
N ASP A 630 -5.74 18.23 10.34
CA ASP A 630 -7.17 17.97 10.55
C ASP A 630 -7.89 17.99 9.22
N ILE A 631 -8.49 16.88 8.84
CA ILE A 631 -9.26 16.76 7.61
C ILE A 631 -10.71 16.40 7.95
N PHE A 632 -11.62 17.33 7.63
CA PHE A 632 -13.06 17.15 7.77
C PHE A 632 -13.67 16.83 6.42
N THR A 633 -14.44 15.78 6.34
CA THR A 633 -15.10 15.31 5.12
C THR A 633 -16.60 15.17 5.38
N ILE A 634 -17.42 15.68 4.48
CA ILE A 634 -18.87 15.50 4.48
C ILE A 634 -19.27 14.85 3.17
N GLY A 635 -20.10 13.82 3.24
CA GLY A 635 -20.59 13.14 2.05
C GLY A 635 -22.09 12.88 2.08
N LEU A 636 -22.67 12.89 0.89
CA LEU A 636 -24.05 12.54 0.60
C LEU A 636 -24.08 11.49 -0.49
N GLN A 637 -24.86 10.44 -0.30
CA GLN A 637 -25.10 9.42 -1.31
C GLN A 637 -26.59 9.12 -1.43
N GLN A 638 -27.10 9.04 -2.65
CA GLN A 638 -28.45 8.62 -2.97
C GLN A 638 -28.40 7.49 -4.00
N SER A 639 -28.96 6.35 -3.66
CA SER A 639 -29.21 5.31 -4.65
C SER A 639 -30.53 5.55 -5.38
N LEU A 640 -30.59 5.11 -6.61
CA LEU A 640 -31.72 5.24 -7.52
C LEU A 640 -31.90 3.93 -8.27
N TRP A 641 -33.08 3.78 -8.89
CA TRP A 641 -33.38 2.65 -9.77
C TRP A 641 -33.06 1.28 -9.12
N HIS A 642 -33.72 1.03 -7.99
CA HIS A 642 -33.56 -0.22 -7.21
C HIS A 642 -32.10 -0.50 -6.82
N ASN A 643 -31.35 0.52 -6.42
CA ASN A 643 -29.93 0.46 -6.07
C ASN A 643 -28.97 0.11 -7.24
N ASN A 644 -29.46 0.03 -8.48
CA ASN A 644 -28.61 -0.17 -9.66
C ASN A 644 -27.80 1.09 -10.02
N MET A 645 -28.28 2.26 -9.63
CA MET A 645 -27.62 3.54 -9.85
C MET A 645 -27.41 4.24 -8.52
N SER A 646 -26.30 4.94 -8.34
CA SER A 646 -26.06 5.81 -7.20
C SER A 646 -25.37 7.09 -7.62
N LEU A 647 -25.78 8.20 -6.98
CA LEU A 647 -25.17 9.51 -7.10
C LEU A 647 -24.59 9.89 -5.75
N SER A 648 -23.36 10.36 -5.73
CA SER A 648 -22.67 10.76 -4.50
C SER A 648 -21.97 12.10 -4.68
N PHE A 649 -22.00 12.89 -3.61
CA PHE A 649 -21.26 14.14 -3.48
C PHE A 649 -20.43 14.07 -2.21
N GLU A 650 -19.17 14.45 -2.28
CA GLU A 650 -18.26 14.49 -1.14
C GLU A 650 -17.46 15.79 -1.16
N LEU A 651 -17.37 16.44 -0.02
CA LEU A 651 -16.56 17.62 0.21
C LEU A 651 -15.48 17.25 1.23
N GLU A 652 -14.26 17.07 0.77
CA GLU A 652 -13.07 16.80 1.58
C GLU A 652 -12.37 18.10 1.95
N ASN A 653 -11.75 18.14 3.12
CA ASN A 653 -11.08 19.33 3.67
C ASN A 653 -12.01 20.56 3.67
N VAL A 654 -13.17 20.41 4.29
CA VAL A 654 -14.26 21.41 4.31
C VAL A 654 -13.77 22.81 4.67
N PHE A 655 -12.83 22.91 5.61
CA PHE A 655 -12.29 24.19 6.11
C PHE A 655 -11.15 24.74 5.25
N ASN A 656 -10.77 24.04 4.16
CA ASN A 656 -9.72 24.44 3.24
C ASN A 656 -8.38 24.70 3.95
N ARG A 657 -8.03 23.87 4.92
CA ARG A 657 -6.76 23.95 5.63
C ARG A 657 -5.64 23.45 4.73
N GLU A 658 -4.47 24.08 4.83
CA GLU A 658 -3.27 23.62 4.16
C GLU A 658 -2.63 22.54 5.06
N ASN A 659 -2.73 21.29 4.64
CA ASN A 659 -2.29 20.11 5.38
C ASN A 659 -1.01 19.52 4.75
N TYR A 660 -0.17 18.91 5.58
CA TYR A 660 1.09 18.29 5.17
C TYR A 660 1.24 16.92 5.83
N MET A 661 1.65 15.94 5.05
CA MET A 661 2.02 14.61 5.56
C MET A 661 3.47 14.26 5.26
N GLU A 662 4.08 15.00 4.35
CA GLU A 662 5.50 14.98 4.01
C GLU A 662 6.07 16.38 4.16
N PHE A 663 7.38 16.48 4.43
CA PHE A 663 8.05 17.76 4.61
C PHE A 663 8.03 18.58 3.32
N LYS A 664 7.55 19.82 3.42
CA LYS A 664 7.40 20.76 2.30
C LYS A 664 6.47 20.30 1.16
N MET A 665 5.67 19.23 1.36
CA MET A 665 4.75 18.72 0.35
C MET A 665 3.30 18.92 0.79
N PRO A 666 2.64 20.00 0.34
CA PRO A 666 1.27 20.28 0.72
C PRO A 666 0.29 19.33 0.02
N LEU A 667 -0.73 18.92 0.76
CA LEU A 667 -1.86 18.19 0.21
C LEU A 667 -2.82 19.14 -0.54
N PRO A 668 -3.68 18.61 -1.42
CA PRO A 668 -4.76 19.39 -2.03
C PRO A 668 -5.60 20.09 -0.96
N GLY A 669 -6.04 21.31 -1.26
CA GLY A 669 -6.98 22.05 -0.43
C GLY A 669 -8.38 21.43 -0.48
N ARG A 670 -9.42 22.25 -0.28
CA ARG A 670 -10.82 21.80 -0.37
C ARG A 670 -11.08 21.11 -1.70
N THR A 671 -11.58 19.87 -1.63
CA THR A 671 -11.84 19.03 -2.80
C THR A 671 -13.31 18.63 -2.84
N LEU A 672 -14.01 19.03 -3.89
CA LEU A 672 -15.36 18.57 -4.19
C LEU A 672 -15.27 17.38 -5.14
N LYS A 673 -15.99 16.31 -4.82
CA LYS A 673 -16.09 15.09 -5.63
C LYS A 673 -17.56 14.81 -5.93
N ALA A 674 -17.85 14.46 -7.18
CA ALA A 674 -19.19 14.02 -7.63
C ALA A 674 -19.02 12.69 -8.36
N LYS A 675 -19.77 11.67 -7.97
CA LYS A 675 -19.66 10.31 -8.51
C LYS A 675 -21.01 9.78 -8.92
N LEU A 676 -21.07 9.30 -10.16
CA LEU A 676 -22.17 8.53 -10.71
C LEU A 676 -21.72 7.08 -10.86
N ARG A 677 -22.46 6.15 -10.30
CA ARG A 677 -22.24 4.71 -10.42
C ARG A 677 -23.50 4.06 -10.96
N PHE A 678 -23.29 3.11 -11.89
CA PHE A 678 -24.33 2.34 -12.50
C PHE A 678 -23.88 0.89 -12.62
N ASN A 679 -24.69 -0.08 -12.14
CA ASN A 679 -24.39 -1.51 -12.24
C ASN A 679 -25.67 -2.26 -12.54
N LEU A 680 -25.63 -3.06 -13.62
CA LEU A 680 -26.68 -4.02 -13.97
C LEU A 680 -26.15 -5.43 -13.75
N PHE A 681 -26.95 -6.23 -13.05
CA PHE A 681 -26.73 -7.67 -12.84
C PHE A 681 -27.85 -8.45 -13.52
N SER A 682 -27.57 -9.67 -14.01
CA SER A 682 -28.63 -10.53 -14.51
C SER A 682 -29.49 -11.06 -13.35
N ASP A 683 -30.81 -11.04 -13.53
CA ASP A 683 -31.81 -11.47 -12.54
C ASP A 683 -31.67 -12.94 -12.06
N LYS A 684 -30.81 -13.74 -12.67
CA LYS A 684 -30.65 -15.18 -12.34
C LYS A 684 -29.92 -15.45 -11.02
N LEU A 685 -29.34 -14.44 -10.37
CA LEU A 685 -28.65 -14.58 -9.08
C LEU A 685 -29.21 -13.71 -7.96
N SER A 686 -30.29 -12.98 -8.21
CA SER A 686 -30.99 -12.21 -7.16
C SER A 686 -31.79 -13.09 -6.17
N GLY A 687 -31.69 -14.40 -6.23
CA GLY A 687 -32.25 -15.33 -5.24
C GLY A 687 -31.57 -15.36 -3.89
N GLY A 688 -30.45 -14.66 -3.73
CA GLY A 688 -29.80 -14.39 -2.47
C GLY A 688 -30.11 -12.96 -2.04
N ALA A 689 -31.14 -12.77 -1.23
CA ALA A 689 -31.46 -11.50 -0.64
C ALA A 689 -30.20 -10.80 -0.16
N MET A 690 -29.96 -9.56 -0.62
CA MET A 690 -29.16 -8.61 0.14
C MET A 690 -29.92 -8.35 1.46
N SER A 691 -29.75 -9.20 2.45
CA SER A 691 -30.03 -8.85 3.82
C SER A 691 -28.87 -7.96 4.26
N LEU A 692 -29.17 -6.68 4.43
CA LEU A 692 -28.37 -5.69 5.13
C LEU A 692 -27.97 -6.18 6.52
#